data_2bf50b9e58f8b6deee658b522966659a
#
_entry.id   2bf50b9e58f8b6deee658b522966659a
#
_cell.length_a   1.000
_cell.length_b   1.000
_cell.length_c   1.000
_cell.angle_alpha   90.00
_cell.angle_beta   90.00
_cell.angle_gamma   90.00
#
_symmetry.space_group_name_H-M   'P 1'
#
loop_
_entity.id
_entity.type
_entity.pdbx_description
1 polymer ?
#
loop_
_entity_poly.entity_id
_entity_poly.type
_entity_poly.pdbx_seq_one_letter_code
_entity_poly.pdbx_strand_id
1 'polypeptide(L)'
;MKIIMHNKILKIILLIFNSAIALNAQQININRIEQMPNIPSPYEMRDWKKVTAGYDSLVFDLNRTGQYLPLIWINNNTVNYPGHISFGLHTVVGTTSPFSAEAINLIPATTGSSLIGIDKSNQNGYNWVLMCEEYFNKDNNANVYLNHPTGSNWDDWWYDVMPNIFFYQLYDKYPDTGDFSNQFTSVANRWLAAANAMGGSTTPWHVPYMNYRAFNLMTMQPLSSGVVEPEAAGALAWILYNAYMETGNREYRIGAEWCMEFLNSLTSNPSYELQLSYGAYTAARMNAELGTTYNLSKMLNWCFDVGPLREWGAITGTWGGYNVDGLIGEVNGSNNYAFLMNTFEQVGALVPAVRYDDRYARAIGKWVLNAANSARLFYTNYLPDQNQDSEEWAHQYDPHSYIGHEALRQNQSGNSPYATGDAISGQWGLTNLALYGSSHVGILGGIIDTTNVSMILKLDLLKTDYFHKDAFPSFLYYNPYATEKSVLINVGNEVRNIYDAVSNTLIKSAVTGETSIIIPPDAAVIAVIIPAGSVITYDLNKALVNNIIIDFSSGQVVANHPPRIKSLSAEKQVVIMGDSTKLYCSAVDIDNDPINYEWFISGGTISGIGSMINWSTPLTPGNYLVECTVHDNNGGAASDSIFVEVVEFINTDPIIDRLIAHPRKIHLGSNTSIKCI
;
A
#
# COMPACT_ATOMS: atom_id res chain seq x y z
N MET A 1 29.38 -62.70 8.39
CA MET A 1 30.03 -61.36 8.55
C MET A 1 29.69 -60.34 7.45
N LYS A 2 29.31 -60.74 6.21
CA LYS A 2 28.93 -59.80 5.13
C LYS A 2 27.50 -59.17 5.27
N ILE A 3 26.56 -59.81 5.90
CA ILE A 3 25.16 -59.33 5.99
C ILE A 3 25.02 -58.26 7.14
N ILE A 4 25.87 -58.31 8.17
CA ILE A 4 25.83 -57.33 9.25
C ILE A 4 26.45 -55.99 8.83
N MET A 5 27.41 -55.97 7.90
CA MET A 5 28.01 -54.76 7.38
C MET A 5 27.09 -53.98 6.44
N HIS A 6 26.24 -54.69 5.64
CA HIS A 6 25.30 -54.00 4.76
C HIS A 6 24.17 -53.27 5.50
N ASN A 7 23.67 -53.84 6.61
CA ASN A 7 22.65 -53.14 7.42
C ASN A 7 23.19 -51.97 8.24
N LYS A 8 24.47 -51.92 8.57
CA LYS A 8 25.07 -50.74 9.24
C LYS A 8 25.36 -49.62 8.26
N ILE A 9 25.77 -49.93 7.02
CA ILE A 9 25.97 -48.92 5.94
C ILE A 9 24.65 -48.35 5.50
N LEU A 10 23.59 -49.15 5.35
CA LEU A 10 22.24 -48.67 5.01
C LEU A 10 21.64 -47.80 6.11
N LYS A 11 21.87 -48.11 7.41
CA LYS A 11 21.44 -47.23 8.52
C LYS A 11 22.26 -45.93 8.61
N ILE A 12 23.55 -45.95 8.24
CA ILE A 12 24.39 -44.76 8.21
C ILE A 12 24.01 -43.89 7.01
N ILE A 13 23.67 -44.46 5.87
CA ILE A 13 23.18 -43.73 4.70
C ILE A 13 21.76 -43.17 4.96
N LEU A 14 20.86 -43.89 5.66
CA LEU A 14 19.57 -43.38 6.11
C LEU A 14 19.68 -42.30 7.20
N LEU A 15 20.74 -42.35 8.06
CA LEU A 15 20.98 -41.29 9.06
C LEU A 15 21.64 -40.04 8.44
N ILE A 16 22.35 -40.18 7.34
CA ILE A 16 22.93 -39.01 6.60
C ILE A 16 21.89 -38.35 5.71
N PHE A 17 20.86 -39.06 5.23
CA PHE A 17 19.73 -38.48 4.49
C PHE A 17 18.61 -37.90 5.40
N ASN A 18 18.68 -38.13 6.73
CA ASN A 18 17.83 -37.47 7.74
C ASN A 18 18.55 -36.32 8.49
N SER A 19 19.72 -35.88 8.06
CA SER A 19 20.12 -34.50 8.28
C SER A 19 19.17 -33.64 7.45
N ALA A 20 18.13 -33.14 8.09
CA ALA A 20 17.19 -32.20 7.53
C ALA A 20 17.98 -31.19 6.68
N ILE A 21 17.80 -31.24 5.38
CA ILE A 21 17.92 -30.03 4.56
C ILE A 21 16.79 -29.19 5.17
N ALA A 22 17.10 -28.36 6.16
CA ALA A 22 16.33 -27.18 6.42
C ALA A 22 16.37 -26.42 5.09
N LEU A 23 15.32 -26.51 4.30
CA LEU A 23 15.09 -25.64 3.17
C LEU A 23 14.88 -24.26 3.81
N ASN A 24 16.00 -23.60 4.17
CA ASN A 24 15.95 -22.17 4.41
C ASN A 24 15.29 -21.57 3.18
N ALA A 25 14.28 -20.75 3.36
CA ALA A 25 13.66 -20.04 2.25
C ALA A 25 14.79 -19.33 1.50
N GLN A 26 15.04 -19.74 0.26
CA GLN A 26 16.13 -19.17 -0.52
C GLN A 26 15.86 -17.68 -0.69
N GLN A 27 16.71 -16.83 -0.11
CA GLN A 27 16.58 -15.40 -0.24
C GLN A 27 16.70 -14.97 -1.71
N ILE A 28 15.82 -14.11 -2.16
CA ILE A 28 15.76 -13.59 -3.54
C ILE A 28 16.41 -12.21 -3.57
N ASN A 29 17.33 -12.04 -4.49
CA ASN A 29 17.99 -10.77 -4.72
C ASN A 29 17.12 -9.84 -5.56
N ILE A 30 17.22 -8.53 -5.28
CA ILE A 30 16.66 -7.45 -6.09
C ILE A 30 17.88 -6.77 -6.77
N ASN A 31 17.93 -6.82 -8.10
CA ASN A 31 19.13 -6.49 -8.86
C ASN A 31 19.74 -5.12 -8.53
N ARG A 32 18.91 -4.11 -8.38
CA ARG A 32 19.36 -2.74 -8.07
C ARG A 32 19.90 -2.62 -6.64
N ILE A 33 19.32 -3.35 -5.69
CA ILE A 33 19.77 -3.38 -4.29
C ILE A 33 21.11 -4.09 -4.15
N GLU A 34 21.40 -5.09 -4.98
CA GLU A 34 22.69 -5.76 -4.93
C GLU A 34 23.87 -4.87 -5.37
N GLN A 35 23.59 -3.76 -6.07
CA GLN A 35 24.61 -2.75 -6.39
C GLN A 35 24.98 -1.85 -5.21
N MET A 36 24.14 -1.83 -4.16
CA MET A 36 24.39 -1.05 -2.95
C MET A 36 25.40 -1.76 -2.04
N PRO A 37 26.21 -1.03 -1.25
CA PRO A 37 27.11 -1.66 -0.30
C PRO A 37 26.34 -2.36 0.83
N ASN A 38 26.87 -3.45 1.36
CA ASN A 38 26.34 -4.05 2.57
C ASN A 38 26.51 -3.09 3.77
N ILE A 39 27.66 -2.42 3.82
CA ILE A 39 28.02 -1.46 4.86
C ILE A 39 28.11 -0.07 4.25
N PRO A 40 27.11 0.81 4.48
CA PRO A 40 27.17 2.19 3.99
C PRO A 40 28.31 2.96 4.67
N SER A 41 29.03 3.79 3.91
CA SER A 41 30.15 4.58 4.41
C SER A 41 30.15 5.98 3.78
N PRO A 42 30.20 7.06 4.60
CA PRO A 42 30.13 7.05 6.05
C PRO A 42 28.77 6.58 6.58
N TYR A 43 28.75 5.88 7.72
CA TYR A 43 27.53 5.53 8.42
C TYR A 43 27.26 6.54 9.54
N GLU A 44 26.10 7.18 9.45
CA GLU A 44 25.60 8.13 10.43
C GLU A 44 24.07 8.05 10.48
N MET A 45 23.57 7.13 11.30
CA MET A 45 22.12 6.90 11.41
C MET A 45 21.48 7.96 12.31
N ARG A 46 20.48 8.67 11.79
CA ARG A 46 19.66 9.56 12.60
C ARG A 46 18.72 8.77 13.50
N ASP A 47 18.40 9.33 14.64
CA ASP A 47 17.26 8.93 15.45
C ASP A 47 15.96 9.44 14.79
N TRP A 48 15.41 8.65 13.86
CA TRP A 48 14.25 9.03 13.06
C TRP A 48 13.00 9.27 13.90
N LYS A 49 12.87 8.56 15.04
CA LYS A 49 11.78 8.79 16.00
C LYS A 49 11.89 10.17 16.64
N LYS A 50 13.10 10.59 17.01
CA LYS A 50 13.37 11.94 17.53
C LYS A 50 13.16 13.00 16.45
N VAL A 51 13.53 12.73 15.19
CA VAL A 51 13.25 13.65 14.07
C VAL A 51 11.75 13.83 13.89
N THR A 52 10.97 12.76 13.92
CA THR A 52 9.50 12.81 13.82
C THR A 52 8.89 13.62 14.96
N ALA A 53 9.30 13.38 16.20
CA ALA A 53 8.83 14.12 17.36
C ALA A 53 9.19 15.62 17.28
N GLY A 54 10.39 15.92 16.75
CA GLY A 54 10.84 17.29 16.52
C GLY A 54 10.05 17.99 15.41
N TYR A 55 9.80 17.30 14.31
CA TYR A 55 8.94 17.78 13.22
C TYR A 55 7.53 18.10 13.74
N ASP A 56 6.91 17.17 14.48
CA ASP A 56 5.59 17.39 15.08
C ASP A 56 5.58 18.62 15.98
N SER A 57 6.55 18.73 16.88
CA SER A 57 6.67 19.86 17.80
C SER A 57 6.91 21.21 17.12
N LEU A 58 7.63 21.21 15.98
CA LEU A 58 7.91 22.42 15.23
C LEU A 58 6.71 22.85 14.39
N VAL A 59 6.05 21.90 13.72
CA VAL A 59 4.99 22.16 12.74
C VAL A 59 3.66 22.47 13.43
N PHE A 60 3.26 21.68 14.44
CA PHE A 60 1.96 21.83 15.10
C PHE A 60 1.94 22.87 16.23
N ASP A 61 2.93 23.76 16.29
CA ASP A 61 2.98 24.88 17.24
C ASP A 61 2.47 26.19 16.59
N LEU A 62 1.19 26.49 16.81
CA LEU A 62 0.53 27.72 16.35
C LEU A 62 1.08 29.02 16.97
N ASN A 63 1.87 28.92 18.06
CA ASN A 63 2.37 30.10 18.79
C ASN A 63 3.79 30.49 18.36
N ARG A 64 4.39 29.72 17.45
CA ARG A 64 5.74 30.09 16.97
C ARG A 64 5.72 31.38 16.20
N THR A 65 6.78 32.17 16.44
CA THR A 65 6.98 33.48 15.80
C THR A 65 8.32 33.50 15.08
N GLY A 66 8.39 34.20 13.97
CA GLY A 66 9.58 34.33 13.16
C GLY A 66 9.27 34.43 11.68
N GLN A 67 10.30 34.41 10.84
CA GLN A 67 10.12 34.43 9.41
C GLN A 67 9.44 33.13 8.96
N TYR A 68 8.31 33.23 8.25
CA TYR A 68 7.49 32.14 7.76
C TYR A 68 6.83 31.25 8.84
N LEU A 69 6.77 31.71 10.08
CA LEU A 69 6.13 31.01 11.20
C LEU A 69 4.84 31.72 11.63
N PRO A 70 3.81 30.96 12.09
CA PRO A 70 3.76 29.51 12.22
C PRO A 70 3.62 28.80 10.87
N LEU A 71 3.97 27.49 10.82
CA LEU A 71 3.96 26.68 9.59
C LEU A 71 2.58 26.14 9.24
N ILE A 72 1.64 26.19 10.19
CA ILE A 72 0.23 25.81 10.04
C ILE A 72 -0.69 26.95 10.46
N TRP A 73 -1.92 26.87 10.02
CA TRP A 73 -2.98 27.80 10.44
C TRP A 73 -4.32 27.07 10.60
N ILE A 74 -5.20 27.65 11.42
CA ILE A 74 -6.57 27.16 11.57
C ILE A 74 -7.44 27.74 10.47
N ASN A 75 -8.17 26.90 9.76
CA ASN A 75 -9.16 27.26 8.76
C ASN A 75 -10.57 27.15 9.35
N ASN A 76 -11.25 28.31 9.49
CA ASN A 76 -12.64 28.38 9.95
C ASN A 76 -13.64 28.49 8.80
N ASN A 77 -13.19 28.51 7.55
CA ASN A 77 -14.01 28.65 6.36
C ASN A 77 -14.01 27.32 5.58
N THR A 78 -14.56 26.29 6.20
CA THR A 78 -14.68 24.95 5.62
C THR A 78 -15.79 24.91 4.58
N VAL A 79 -15.56 24.17 3.48
CA VAL A 79 -16.47 24.03 2.34
C VAL A 79 -17.20 22.69 2.41
N ASN A 80 -16.46 21.61 2.66
CA ASN A 80 -17.00 20.25 2.66
C ASN A 80 -17.75 19.91 3.96
N TYR A 81 -17.33 20.52 5.09
CA TYR A 81 -17.95 20.35 6.40
C TYR A 81 -18.23 21.72 7.05
N PRO A 82 -19.23 22.48 6.55
CA PRO A 82 -19.53 23.81 7.06
C PRO A 82 -19.84 23.79 8.56
N GLY A 83 -19.17 24.68 9.30
CA GLY A 83 -19.31 24.77 10.77
C GLY A 83 -18.30 23.92 11.56
N HIS A 84 -17.53 23.07 10.91
CA HIS A 84 -16.33 22.47 11.49
C HIS A 84 -15.12 23.39 11.29
N ILE A 85 -14.06 23.14 12.04
CA ILE A 85 -12.75 23.77 11.81
C ILE A 85 -11.83 22.78 11.12
N SER A 86 -10.97 23.29 10.26
CA SER A 86 -9.90 22.53 9.62
C SER A 86 -8.56 23.24 9.85
N PHE A 87 -7.50 22.72 9.26
CA PHE A 87 -6.20 23.38 9.27
C PHE A 87 -5.54 23.30 7.91
N GLY A 88 -4.59 24.19 7.69
CA GLY A 88 -3.70 24.14 6.55
C GLY A 88 -2.26 24.00 7.01
N LEU A 89 -1.46 23.31 6.24
CA LEU A 89 -0.02 23.17 6.40
C LEU A 89 0.65 23.65 5.11
N HIS A 90 1.62 24.55 5.23
CA HIS A 90 2.38 25.04 4.07
C HIS A 90 3.09 23.89 3.35
N THR A 91 3.19 23.98 2.03
CA THR A 91 3.88 22.95 1.21
C THR A 91 5.39 22.99 1.45
N VAL A 92 5.96 24.19 1.48
CA VAL A 92 7.36 24.46 1.87
C VAL A 92 7.40 25.61 2.86
N VAL A 93 8.49 25.73 3.59
CA VAL A 93 8.73 26.90 4.41
C VAL A 93 8.80 28.14 3.52
N GLY A 94 7.97 29.14 3.79
CA GLY A 94 7.89 30.35 2.94
C GLY A 94 7.14 30.15 1.63
N THR A 95 6.11 29.28 1.61
CA THR A 95 5.16 29.19 0.48
C THR A 95 4.61 30.56 0.12
N THR A 96 4.61 30.90 -1.19
CA THR A 96 4.19 32.24 -1.65
C THR A 96 2.66 32.40 -1.65
N SER A 97 1.91 31.29 -1.67
CA SER A 97 0.44 31.28 -1.50
C SER A 97 0.09 30.91 -0.06
N PRO A 98 -0.05 31.87 0.88
CA PRO A 98 -0.04 31.60 2.32
C PRO A 98 -1.23 30.80 2.86
N PHE A 99 -2.26 30.55 2.03
CA PHE A 99 -3.42 29.75 2.41
C PHE A 99 -3.59 28.52 1.50
N SER A 100 -2.56 28.19 0.72
CA SER A 100 -2.53 26.93 -0.04
C SER A 100 -2.09 25.80 0.86
N ALA A 101 -2.93 24.78 1.00
CA ALA A 101 -2.66 23.59 1.77
C ALA A 101 -3.07 22.35 0.97
N GLU A 102 -2.35 21.27 1.19
CA GLU A 102 -2.47 20.04 0.42
C GLU A 102 -2.69 18.83 1.31
N ALA A 103 -3.62 17.95 0.93
CA ALA A 103 -3.89 16.70 1.62
C ALA A 103 -2.66 15.80 1.71
N ILE A 104 -1.83 15.78 0.65
CA ILE A 104 -0.58 14.99 0.59
C ILE A 104 0.49 15.47 1.59
N ASN A 105 0.27 16.60 2.24
CA ASN A 105 1.13 17.14 3.26
C ASN A 105 0.54 16.93 4.66
N LEU A 106 -0.68 17.45 4.90
CA LEU A 106 -1.24 17.50 6.25
C LEU A 106 -1.73 16.13 6.78
N ILE A 107 -2.24 15.25 5.91
CA ILE A 107 -2.67 13.91 6.34
C ILE A 107 -1.46 13.06 6.76
N PRO A 108 -0.37 12.96 5.96
CA PRO A 108 0.84 12.27 6.40
C PRO A 108 1.50 12.88 7.64
N ALA A 109 1.49 14.22 7.82
CA ALA A 109 1.99 14.85 9.04
C ALA A 109 1.22 14.36 10.28
N THR A 110 -0.11 14.21 10.15
CA THR A 110 -0.97 13.72 11.22
C THR A 110 -0.75 12.21 11.47
N THR A 111 -0.74 11.41 10.42
CA THR A 111 -0.53 9.95 10.51
C THR A 111 0.88 9.64 11.01
N GLY A 112 1.90 10.29 10.47
CA GLY A 112 3.31 10.04 10.81
C GLY A 112 3.61 10.29 12.29
N SER A 113 3.06 11.36 12.86
CA SER A 113 3.15 11.62 14.32
C SER A 113 2.50 10.50 15.12
N SER A 114 1.38 9.94 14.65
CA SER A 114 0.69 8.83 15.30
C SER A 114 1.48 7.53 15.27
N LEU A 115 2.30 7.29 14.23
CA LEU A 115 3.15 6.11 14.14
C LEU A 115 4.19 6.04 15.26
N ILE A 116 4.59 7.17 15.83
CA ILE A 116 5.51 7.23 16.98
C ILE A 116 4.79 7.37 18.34
N GLY A 117 3.46 7.32 18.36
CA GLY A 117 2.63 7.31 19.56
C GLY A 117 2.15 8.68 20.03
N ILE A 118 2.19 9.72 19.19
CA ILE A 118 1.59 11.02 19.51
C ILE A 118 0.10 10.94 19.13
N ASP A 119 -0.77 11.19 20.11
CA ASP A 119 -2.22 11.21 19.87
C ASP A 119 -2.63 12.53 19.19
N LYS A 120 -2.93 12.46 17.92
CA LYS A 120 -3.35 13.59 17.10
C LYS A 120 -4.85 13.91 17.20
N SER A 121 -5.64 13.02 17.82
CA SER A 121 -7.06 13.30 18.09
C SER A 121 -7.25 14.28 19.26
N ASN A 122 -6.21 14.49 20.07
CA ASN A 122 -6.25 15.40 21.21
C ASN A 122 -4.85 16.00 21.51
N GLN A 123 -4.37 16.89 20.66
CA GLN A 123 -3.10 17.55 20.84
C GLN A 123 -3.28 19.09 20.86
N ASN A 124 -2.79 19.76 21.90
CA ASN A 124 -2.83 21.22 22.07
C ASN A 124 -4.26 21.82 21.97
N GLY A 125 -5.29 21.05 22.36
CA GLY A 125 -6.70 21.47 22.32
C GLY A 125 -7.36 21.29 20.96
N TYR A 126 -6.72 20.65 20.00
CA TYR A 126 -7.25 20.37 18.67
C TYR A 126 -7.36 18.86 18.40
N ASN A 127 -8.37 18.48 17.65
CA ASN A 127 -8.47 17.16 17.02
C ASN A 127 -8.00 17.27 15.56
N TRP A 128 -6.67 17.16 15.36
CA TRP A 128 -6.05 17.25 14.03
C TRP A 128 -6.52 16.17 13.08
N VAL A 129 -6.92 15.01 13.62
CA VAL A 129 -7.47 13.91 12.83
C VAL A 129 -8.80 14.29 12.21
N LEU A 130 -9.76 14.75 13.02
CA LEU A 130 -11.08 15.18 12.53
C LEU A 130 -10.96 16.33 11.53
N MET A 131 -10.01 17.24 11.74
CA MET A 131 -9.79 18.39 10.87
C MET A 131 -9.34 18.02 9.46
N CYS A 132 -8.83 16.79 9.24
CA CYS A 132 -8.49 16.29 7.91
C CYS A 132 -9.72 16.01 7.04
N GLU A 133 -10.93 15.86 7.62
CA GLU A 133 -12.15 15.54 6.85
C GLU A 133 -12.52 16.61 5.81
N GLU A 134 -12.04 17.85 5.95
CA GLU A 134 -12.27 18.94 4.99
C GLU A 134 -11.74 18.60 3.59
N TYR A 135 -10.75 17.69 3.49
CA TYR A 135 -10.17 17.26 2.21
C TYR A 135 -10.96 16.13 1.54
N PHE A 136 -12.01 15.61 2.19
CA PHE A 136 -13.01 14.77 1.56
C PHE A 136 -14.00 15.63 0.76
N ASN A 137 -13.84 15.67 -0.54
CA ASN A 137 -14.54 16.56 -1.47
C ASN A 137 -16.02 16.19 -1.64
N LYS A 138 -16.83 16.59 -0.67
CA LYS A 138 -18.26 16.34 -0.58
C LYS A 138 -19.08 17.39 -1.33
N ASP A 139 -18.73 18.66 -1.22
CA ASP A 139 -19.47 19.80 -1.80
C ASP A 139 -19.54 19.71 -3.34
N ASN A 140 -18.46 19.30 -3.98
CA ASN A 140 -18.39 19.11 -5.43
C ASN A 140 -18.86 17.73 -5.90
N ASN A 141 -19.33 16.84 -5.00
CA ASN A 141 -19.77 15.47 -5.28
C ASN A 141 -18.67 14.52 -5.81
N ALA A 142 -17.40 14.82 -5.67
CA ALA A 142 -16.34 13.87 -5.96
C ALA A 142 -16.41 12.68 -5.00
N ASN A 143 -16.70 12.95 -3.73
CA ASN A 143 -16.86 11.97 -2.64
C ASN A 143 -15.64 11.06 -2.47
N VAL A 144 -14.45 11.67 -2.59
CA VAL A 144 -13.12 11.09 -2.34
C VAL A 144 -12.22 12.17 -1.72
N TYR A 145 -11.10 11.77 -1.16
CA TYR A 145 -10.06 12.71 -0.75
C TYR A 145 -9.30 13.21 -1.99
N LEU A 146 -9.16 14.52 -2.10
CA LEU A 146 -8.38 15.19 -3.13
C LEU A 146 -7.35 16.11 -2.49
N ASN A 147 -6.36 16.51 -3.28
CA ASN A 147 -5.25 17.32 -2.75
C ASN A 147 -5.70 18.68 -2.20
N HIS A 148 -6.82 19.23 -2.74
CA HIS A 148 -7.43 20.46 -2.26
C HIS A 148 -8.90 20.27 -1.88
N PRO A 149 -9.43 21.01 -0.88
CA PRO A 149 -10.84 20.93 -0.48
C PRO A 149 -11.84 21.32 -1.57
N THR A 150 -11.39 22.09 -2.58
CA THR A 150 -12.24 22.61 -3.67
C THR A 150 -12.17 21.80 -4.95
N GLY A 151 -11.50 20.65 -4.95
CA GLY A 151 -11.48 19.74 -6.08
C GLY A 151 -10.08 19.48 -6.66
N SER A 152 -10.08 18.95 -7.88
CA SER A 152 -8.91 18.56 -8.65
C SER A 152 -9.09 18.96 -10.11
N ASN A 153 -7.97 19.04 -10.84
CA ASN A 153 -7.97 19.20 -12.28
C ASN A 153 -8.25 17.88 -13.01
N TRP A 154 -8.12 16.72 -12.31
CA TRP A 154 -8.25 15.37 -12.89
C TRP A 154 -7.28 15.13 -14.05
N ASP A 155 -6.04 15.60 -13.92
CA ASP A 155 -5.02 15.56 -14.95
C ASP A 155 -3.76 14.78 -14.55
N ASP A 156 -3.77 14.21 -13.32
CA ASP A 156 -2.65 13.49 -12.74
C ASP A 156 -3.13 12.46 -11.72
N TRP A 157 -2.81 11.17 -11.91
CA TRP A 157 -3.17 10.10 -10.98
C TRP A 157 -2.60 10.31 -9.58
N TRP A 158 -1.41 10.87 -9.46
CA TRP A 158 -0.76 11.10 -8.18
C TRP A 158 -1.64 11.94 -7.25
N TYR A 159 -2.04 13.14 -7.70
CA TYR A 159 -2.82 14.07 -6.89
C TYR A 159 -4.26 13.61 -6.64
N ASP A 160 -4.78 12.72 -7.48
CA ASP A 160 -6.16 12.23 -7.36
C ASP A 160 -6.28 10.96 -6.51
N VAL A 161 -5.22 10.13 -6.46
CA VAL A 161 -5.24 8.82 -5.76
C VAL A 161 -4.52 8.86 -4.43
N MET A 162 -3.32 9.47 -4.33
CA MET A 162 -2.51 9.41 -3.12
C MET A 162 -3.17 10.00 -1.88
N PRO A 163 -3.97 11.10 -1.94
CA PRO A 163 -4.73 11.57 -0.79
C PRO A 163 -5.64 10.50 -0.17
N ASN A 164 -6.17 9.59 -0.98
CA ASN A 164 -7.01 8.50 -0.50
C ASN A 164 -6.21 7.39 0.19
N ILE A 165 -4.99 7.10 -0.28
CA ILE A 165 -4.06 6.20 0.41
C ILE A 165 -3.72 6.78 1.80
N PHE A 166 -3.36 8.04 1.89
CA PHE A 166 -3.00 8.69 3.15
C PHE A 166 -4.19 8.76 4.11
N PHE A 167 -5.39 9.00 3.59
CA PHE A 167 -6.61 8.92 4.39
C PHE A 167 -6.84 7.50 4.93
N TYR A 168 -6.65 6.46 4.14
CA TYR A 168 -6.80 5.07 4.58
C TYR A 168 -5.80 4.73 5.70
N GLN A 169 -4.56 5.20 5.60
CA GLN A 169 -3.54 5.06 6.64
C GLN A 169 -3.96 5.78 7.93
N LEU A 170 -4.57 6.98 7.82
CA LEU A 170 -5.09 7.73 8.96
C LEU A 170 -6.32 7.02 9.56
N TYR A 171 -7.24 6.53 8.73
CA TYR A 171 -8.43 5.78 9.14
C TYR A 171 -8.06 4.53 9.96
N ASP A 172 -7.07 3.75 9.52
CA ASP A 172 -6.60 2.57 10.27
C ASP A 172 -6.19 2.90 11.73
N LYS A 173 -5.70 4.12 11.96
CA LYS A 173 -5.31 4.57 13.31
C LYS A 173 -6.46 5.18 14.11
N TYR A 174 -7.48 5.74 13.44
CA TYR A 174 -8.57 6.51 14.04
C TYR A 174 -9.92 6.20 13.37
N PRO A 175 -10.38 4.95 13.32
CA PRO A 175 -11.57 4.58 12.55
C PRO A 175 -12.87 5.22 13.07
N ASP A 176 -12.95 5.53 14.37
CA ASP A 176 -14.13 6.08 15.03
C ASP A 176 -14.21 7.63 14.94
N THR A 177 -13.44 8.27 14.06
CA THR A 177 -13.41 9.73 13.95
C THR A 177 -14.49 10.24 13.01
N GLY A 178 -15.37 11.12 13.49
CA GLY A 178 -16.34 11.86 12.66
C GLY A 178 -17.10 10.98 11.67
N ASP A 179 -17.06 11.34 10.38
CA ASP A 179 -17.72 10.63 9.28
C ASP A 179 -16.77 9.66 8.53
N PHE A 180 -15.61 9.35 9.10
CA PHE A 180 -14.55 8.58 8.45
C PHE A 180 -15.01 7.22 7.92
N SER A 181 -15.88 6.50 8.62
CA SER A 181 -16.37 5.20 8.16
C SER A 181 -17.17 5.30 6.85
N ASN A 182 -18.02 6.33 6.72
CA ASN A 182 -18.77 6.59 5.48
C ASN A 182 -17.83 7.07 4.37
N GLN A 183 -16.86 7.93 4.69
CA GLN A 183 -15.87 8.43 3.75
C GLN A 183 -15.00 7.28 3.21
N PHE A 184 -14.58 6.36 4.09
CA PHE A 184 -13.81 5.17 3.73
C PHE A 184 -14.55 4.31 2.69
N THR A 185 -15.83 4.00 2.96
CA THR A 185 -16.67 3.23 2.05
C THR A 185 -16.93 4.00 0.74
N SER A 186 -17.11 5.31 0.82
CA SER A 186 -17.31 6.17 -0.36
C SER A 186 -16.11 6.14 -1.30
N VAL A 187 -14.90 6.27 -0.76
CA VAL A 187 -13.65 6.20 -1.54
C VAL A 187 -13.56 4.86 -2.27
N ALA A 188 -13.78 3.73 -1.57
CA ALA A 188 -13.78 2.41 -2.19
C ALA A 188 -14.80 2.29 -3.33
N ASN A 189 -16.04 2.75 -3.11
CA ASN A 189 -17.11 2.71 -4.11
C ASN A 189 -16.76 3.53 -5.36
N ARG A 190 -16.18 4.71 -5.18
CA ARG A 190 -15.81 5.60 -6.30
C ARG A 190 -14.69 4.99 -7.16
N TRP A 191 -13.65 4.44 -6.53
CA TRP A 191 -12.55 3.82 -7.27
C TRP A 191 -12.92 2.47 -7.88
N LEU A 192 -13.80 1.69 -7.23
CA LEU A 192 -14.39 0.50 -7.84
C LEU A 192 -15.21 0.87 -9.09
N ALA A 193 -16.04 1.92 -9.02
CA ALA A 193 -16.81 2.40 -10.16
C ALA A 193 -15.88 2.87 -11.30
N ALA A 194 -14.74 3.51 -10.98
CA ALA A 194 -13.74 3.88 -11.97
C ALA A 194 -13.14 2.64 -12.67
N ALA A 195 -12.80 1.59 -11.92
CA ALA A 195 -12.29 0.34 -12.49
C ALA A 195 -13.34 -0.32 -13.42
N ASN A 196 -14.62 -0.31 -13.03
CA ASN A 196 -15.72 -0.75 -13.91
C ASN A 196 -15.82 0.09 -15.19
N ALA A 197 -15.74 1.42 -15.07
CA ALA A 197 -15.83 2.33 -16.22
C ALA A 197 -14.65 2.17 -17.19
N MET A 198 -13.49 1.73 -16.69
CA MET A 198 -12.33 1.36 -17.52
C MET A 198 -12.42 -0.04 -18.13
N GLY A 199 -13.54 -0.75 -17.93
CA GLY A 199 -13.85 -2.03 -18.58
C GLY A 199 -13.81 -3.25 -17.68
N GLY A 200 -13.66 -3.10 -16.37
CA GLY A 200 -13.76 -4.21 -15.41
C GLY A 200 -15.16 -4.85 -15.43
N SER A 201 -15.23 -6.17 -15.45
CA SER A 201 -16.51 -6.93 -15.47
C SER A 201 -16.34 -8.30 -14.87
N THR A 202 -17.43 -8.84 -14.31
CA THR A 202 -17.55 -10.25 -13.88
C THR A 202 -18.47 -11.07 -14.79
N THR A 203 -19.08 -10.46 -15.81
CA THR A 203 -20.12 -11.08 -16.66
C THR A 203 -19.84 -10.96 -18.17
N PRO A 204 -18.78 -11.60 -18.69
CA PRO A 204 -17.74 -12.45 -18.06
C PRO A 204 -16.63 -11.65 -17.39
N TRP A 205 -15.70 -12.35 -16.71
CA TRP A 205 -14.52 -11.72 -16.12
C TRP A 205 -13.69 -11.00 -17.20
N HIS A 206 -13.50 -9.71 -17.00
CA HIS A 206 -12.72 -8.86 -17.89
C HIS A 206 -11.89 -7.87 -17.05
N VAL A 207 -10.60 -7.75 -17.38
CA VAL A 207 -9.66 -6.87 -16.70
C VAL A 207 -9.75 -5.46 -17.30
N PRO A 208 -9.89 -4.40 -16.49
CA PRO A 208 -9.93 -3.03 -17.00
C PRO A 208 -8.59 -2.65 -17.64
N TYR A 209 -8.64 -1.77 -18.63
CA TYR A 209 -7.44 -1.14 -19.18
C TYR A 209 -7.16 0.14 -18.40
N MET A 210 -5.98 0.25 -17.79
CA MET A 210 -5.65 1.35 -16.86
C MET A 210 -4.40 2.14 -17.28
N ASN A 211 -3.92 2.00 -18.52
CA ASN A 211 -2.76 2.73 -19.01
C ASN A 211 -3.16 4.13 -19.49
N TYR A 212 -3.51 5.00 -18.55
CA TYR A 212 -3.95 6.37 -18.77
C TYR A 212 -3.10 7.37 -17.98
N ARG A 213 -3.19 8.66 -18.33
CA ARG A 213 -2.57 9.76 -17.59
C ARG A 213 -3.29 10.04 -16.27
N ALA A 214 -4.62 9.99 -16.27
CA ALA A 214 -5.50 10.22 -15.12
C ALA A 214 -6.88 9.62 -15.37
N PHE A 215 -7.76 9.68 -14.38
CA PHE A 215 -9.17 9.32 -14.52
C PHE A 215 -10.06 10.37 -13.85
N ASN A 216 -10.94 11.00 -14.63
CA ASN A 216 -11.86 11.99 -14.12
C ASN A 216 -13.08 11.32 -13.49
N LEU A 217 -13.16 11.29 -12.15
CA LEU A 217 -14.28 10.71 -11.41
C LEU A 217 -15.61 11.47 -11.61
N MET A 218 -15.58 12.74 -12.03
CA MET A 218 -16.81 13.50 -12.25
C MET A 218 -17.49 13.13 -13.56
N THR A 219 -16.70 12.89 -14.60
CA THR A 219 -17.20 12.49 -15.93
C THR A 219 -17.17 10.98 -16.14
N MET A 220 -16.51 10.23 -15.25
CA MET A 220 -16.25 8.80 -15.37
C MET A 220 -15.52 8.43 -16.66
N GLN A 221 -14.52 9.25 -17.04
CA GLN A 221 -13.75 9.07 -18.27
C GLN A 221 -12.25 9.12 -18.01
N PRO A 222 -11.45 8.28 -18.68
CA PRO A 222 -10.01 8.34 -18.62
C PRO A 222 -9.44 9.52 -19.42
N LEU A 223 -8.28 10.02 -18.99
CA LEU A 223 -7.45 11.00 -19.69
C LEU A 223 -6.21 10.33 -20.29
N SER A 224 -5.99 10.51 -21.60
CA SER A 224 -4.86 9.88 -22.29
C SER A 224 -3.77 10.88 -22.75
N SER A 225 -4.01 12.19 -22.57
CA SER A 225 -3.04 13.23 -22.97
C SER A 225 -1.97 13.42 -21.90
N GLY A 226 -0.70 13.29 -22.27
CA GLY A 226 0.44 13.39 -21.37
C GLY A 226 1.15 12.04 -21.15
N VAL A 227 2.10 11.99 -20.24
CA VAL A 227 2.77 10.75 -19.84
C VAL A 227 1.79 9.90 -19.05
N VAL A 228 1.60 8.67 -19.49
CA VAL A 228 0.70 7.72 -18.81
C VAL A 228 1.32 7.18 -17.53
N GLU A 229 0.48 6.84 -16.55
CA GLU A 229 0.90 6.35 -15.23
C GLU A 229 0.21 5.00 -14.90
N PRO A 230 0.52 3.92 -15.62
CA PRO A 230 -0.15 2.63 -15.39
C PRO A 230 0.10 2.02 -14.01
N GLU A 231 1.08 2.52 -13.27
CA GLU A 231 1.32 2.12 -11.88
C GLU A 231 0.18 2.50 -10.91
N ALA A 232 -0.69 3.43 -11.30
CA ALA A 232 -1.90 3.80 -10.54
C ALA A 232 -2.79 2.59 -10.23
N ALA A 233 -2.76 1.56 -11.08
CA ALA A 233 -3.42 0.29 -10.79
C ALA A 233 -2.94 -0.33 -9.47
N GLY A 234 -1.66 -0.18 -9.11
CA GLY A 234 -1.13 -0.63 -7.83
C GLY A 234 -1.71 0.11 -6.63
N ALA A 235 -1.83 1.43 -6.73
CA ALA A 235 -2.45 2.26 -5.70
C ALA A 235 -3.95 1.93 -5.52
N LEU A 236 -4.69 1.80 -6.63
CA LEU A 236 -6.11 1.40 -6.59
C LEU A 236 -6.30 -0.01 -6.04
N ALA A 237 -5.42 -0.95 -6.39
CA ALA A 237 -5.45 -2.31 -5.81
C ALA A 237 -5.27 -2.25 -4.29
N TRP A 238 -4.35 -1.42 -3.78
CA TRP A 238 -4.11 -1.25 -2.36
C TRP A 238 -5.35 -0.68 -1.63
N ILE A 239 -5.97 0.37 -2.17
CA ILE A 239 -7.20 0.96 -1.62
C ILE A 239 -8.32 -0.09 -1.55
N LEU A 240 -8.59 -0.76 -2.67
CA LEU A 240 -9.69 -1.71 -2.77
C LEU A 240 -9.46 -2.98 -1.95
N TYR A 241 -8.20 -3.47 -1.88
CA TYR A 241 -7.90 -4.64 -1.06
C TYR A 241 -8.03 -4.35 0.44
N ASN A 242 -7.58 -3.18 0.90
CA ASN A 242 -7.76 -2.75 2.27
C ASN A 242 -9.24 -2.48 2.61
N ALA A 243 -10.02 -1.96 1.65
CA ALA A 243 -11.47 -1.85 1.81
C ALA A 243 -12.13 -3.24 1.98
N TYR A 244 -11.68 -4.25 1.24
CA TYR A 244 -12.11 -5.62 1.43
C TYR A 244 -11.72 -6.17 2.80
N MET A 245 -10.49 -5.94 3.23
CA MET A 245 -10.01 -6.43 4.53
C MET A 245 -10.80 -5.85 5.70
N GLU A 246 -11.19 -4.59 5.63
CA GLU A 246 -11.97 -3.90 6.67
C GLU A 246 -13.45 -4.29 6.64
N THR A 247 -14.06 -4.37 5.46
CA THR A 247 -15.53 -4.51 5.33
C THR A 247 -16.00 -5.92 5.02
N GLY A 248 -15.12 -6.80 4.51
CA GLY A 248 -15.49 -8.10 3.95
C GLY A 248 -16.25 -8.03 2.63
N ASN A 249 -16.46 -6.83 2.05
CA ASN A 249 -17.21 -6.67 0.80
C ASN A 249 -16.40 -7.24 -0.39
N ARG A 250 -16.92 -8.29 -1.00
CA ARG A 250 -16.28 -9.04 -2.09
C ARG A 250 -16.07 -8.22 -3.36
N GLU A 251 -16.91 -7.23 -3.61
CA GLU A 251 -16.77 -6.35 -4.79
C GLU A 251 -15.45 -5.58 -4.74
N TYR A 252 -15.01 -5.15 -3.55
CA TYR A 252 -13.72 -4.50 -3.40
C TYR A 252 -12.56 -5.45 -3.68
N ARG A 253 -12.65 -6.73 -3.26
CA ARG A 253 -11.66 -7.76 -3.60
C ARG A 253 -11.59 -7.97 -5.11
N ILE A 254 -12.73 -8.06 -5.78
CA ILE A 254 -12.82 -8.21 -7.24
C ILE A 254 -12.14 -7.01 -7.93
N GLY A 255 -12.46 -5.79 -7.49
CA GLY A 255 -11.82 -4.58 -8.01
C GLY A 255 -10.30 -4.57 -7.80
N ALA A 256 -9.83 -5.01 -6.64
CA ALA A 256 -8.39 -5.15 -6.36
C ALA A 256 -7.73 -6.19 -7.27
N GLU A 257 -8.37 -7.35 -7.49
CA GLU A 257 -7.87 -8.38 -8.42
C GLU A 257 -7.80 -7.85 -9.86
N TRP A 258 -8.80 -7.10 -10.33
CA TRP A 258 -8.75 -6.45 -11.65
C TRP A 258 -7.54 -5.52 -11.80
N CYS A 259 -7.31 -4.66 -10.82
CA CYS A 259 -6.18 -3.73 -10.84
C CYS A 259 -4.84 -4.49 -10.82
N MET A 260 -4.74 -5.52 -9.98
CA MET A 260 -3.53 -6.34 -9.89
C MET A 260 -3.29 -7.20 -11.13
N GLU A 261 -4.33 -7.76 -11.77
CA GLU A 261 -4.20 -8.50 -13.02
C GLU A 261 -3.74 -7.57 -14.16
N PHE A 262 -4.26 -6.33 -14.23
CA PHE A 262 -3.75 -5.35 -15.17
C PHE A 262 -2.27 -5.06 -14.92
N LEU A 263 -1.88 -4.71 -13.68
CA LEU A 263 -0.49 -4.41 -13.32
C LEU A 263 0.43 -5.61 -13.62
N ASN A 264 -0.02 -6.82 -13.32
CA ASN A 264 0.71 -8.06 -13.56
C ASN A 264 0.85 -8.39 -15.06
N SER A 265 -0.03 -7.90 -15.91
CA SER A 265 0.02 -8.12 -17.36
C SER A 265 1.07 -7.26 -18.07
N LEU A 266 1.54 -6.19 -17.44
CA LEU A 266 2.52 -5.28 -18.05
C LEU A 266 3.86 -5.98 -18.31
N THR A 267 4.48 -5.63 -19.43
CA THR A 267 5.76 -6.23 -19.88
C THR A 267 6.95 -5.29 -19.77
N SER A 268 6.70 -4.00 -19.51
CA SER A 268 7.74 -2.99 -19.23
C SER A 268 7.46 -2.34 -17.87
N ASN A 269 8.51 -1.82 -17.25
CA ASN A 269 8.42 -1.15 -15.97
C ASN A 269 7.45 0.05 -16.04
N PRO A 270 6.34 0.04 -15.27
CA PRO A 270 5.33 1.10 -15.27
C PRO A 270 5.66 2.26 -14.34
N SER A 271 6.78 2.20 -13.64
CA SER A 271 7.12 3.17 -12.60
C SER A 271 7.19 4.59 -13.18
N TYR A 272 6.41 5.46 -12.61
CA TYR A 272 6.40 6.89 -12.87
C TYR A 272 6.86 7.66 -11.61
N GLU A 273 6.38 7.24 -10.44
CA GLU A 273 6.81 7.73 -9.13
C GLU A 273 6.83 6.60 -8.07
N LEU A 274 5.71 6.37 -7.36
CA LEU A 274 5.65 5.64 -6.10
C LEU A 274 4.52 4.61 -6.05
N GLN A 275 3.48 4.76 -6.87
CA GLN A 275 2.24 3.99 -6.78
C GLN A 275 2.47 2.49 -7.02
N LEU A 276 3.51 2.14 -7.79
CA LEU A 276 3.94 0.76 -8.02
C LEU A 276 4.32 0.05 -6.71
N SER A 277 4.91 0.75 -5.74
CA SER A 277 5.33 0.15 -4.46
C SER A 277 4.14 -0.36 -3.64
N TYR A 278 3.02 0.36 -3.66
CA TYR A 278 1.76 -0.10 -3.08
C TYR A 278 1.20 -1.33 -3.80
N GLY A 279 1.37 -1.39 -5.14
CA GLY A 279 1.03 -2.57 -5.94
C GLY A 279 1.89 -3.78 -5.60
N ALA A 280 3.20 -3.61 -5.43
CA ALA A 280 4.12 -4.69 -5.05
C ALA A 280 3.78 -5.24 -3.65
N TYR A 281 3.52 -4.38 -2.67
CA TYR A 281 3.01 -4.80 -1.36
C TYR A 281 1.69 -5.56 -1.48
N THR A 282 0.73 -5.04 -2.25
CA THR A 282 -0.58 -5.69 -2.44
C THR A 282 -0.44 -7.05 -3.11
N ALA A 283 0.49 -7.19 -4.09
CA ALA A 283 0.81 -8.48 -4.71
C ALA A 283 1.34 -9.49 -3.68
N ALA A 284 2.29 -9.10 -2.82
CA ALA A 284 2.82 -9.95 -1.77
C ALA A 284 1.70 -10.43 -0.84
N ARG A 285 0.87 -9.50 -0.38
CA ARG A 285 -0.23 -9.77 0.54
C ARG A 285 -1.32 -10.65 -0.07
N MET A 286 -1.78 -10.36 -1.29
CA MET A 286 -2.80 -11.17 -1.97
C MET A 286 -2.27 -12.56 -2.33
N ASN A 287 -1.01 -12.69 -2.72
CA ASN A 287 -0.40 -14.00 -2.95
C ASN A 287 -0.41 -14.84 -1.65
N ALA A 288 -0.06 -14.24 -0.53
CA ALA A 288 -0.02 -14.92 0.77
C ALA A 288 -1.41 -15.20 1.35
N GLU A 289 -2.35 -14.26 1.28
CA GLU A 289 -3.66 -14.36 1.92
C GLU A 289 -4.70 -15.09 1.05
N LEU A 290 -4.69 -14.88 -0.28
CA LEU A 290 -5.67 -15.40 -1.21
C LEU A 290 -5.14 -16.54 -2.11
N GLY A 291 -3.82 -16.81 -2.11
CA GLY A 291 -3.22 -17.76 -3.04
C GLY A 291 -3.26 -17.29 -4.50
N THR A 292 -3.12 -15.97 -4.73
CA THR A 292 -2.88 -15.43 -6.09
C THR A 292 -1.43 -15.67 -6.51
N THR A 293 -1.14 -15.50 -7.80
CA THR A 293 0.20 -15.78 -8.37
C THR A 293 0.77 -14.56 -9.10
N TYR A 294 0.56 -13.38 -8.55
CA TYR A 294 1.15 -12.16 -9.12
C TYR A 294 2.68 -12.23 -9.06
N ASN A 295 3.34 -11.81 -10.13
CA ASN A 295 4.79 -11.87 -10.23
C ASN A 295 5.46 -10.79 -9.35
N LEU A 296 5.57 -11.08 -8.05
CA LEU A 296 6.14 -10.19 -7.06
C LEU A 296 7.60 -9.84 -7.38
N SER A 297 8.39 -10.82 -7.85
CA SER A 297 9.80 -10.57 -8.22
C SER A 297 9.94 -9.50 -9.29
N LYS A 298 9.08 -9.56 -10.33
CA LYS A 298 9.01 -8.54 -11.38
C LYS A 298 8.67 -7.16 -10.81
N MET A 299 7.60 -7.08 -9.99
CA MET A 299 7.14 -5.81 -9.44
C MET A 299 8.16 -5.20 -8.47
N LEU A 300 8.77 -6.00 -7.59
CA LEU A 300 9.83 -5.52 -6.70
C LEU A 300 11.07 -5.03 -7.47
N ASN A 301 11.54 -5.77 -8.49
CA ASN A 301 12.63 -5.26 -9.32
C ASN A 301 12.24 -3.92 -9.97
N TRP A 302 11.03 -3.78 -10.47
CA TRP A 302 10.56 -2.52 -11.08
C TRP A 302 10.47 -1.34 -10.09
N CYS A 303 10.20 -1.57 -8.80
CA CYS A 303 10.23 -0.51 -7.80
C CYS A 303 11.63 0.10 -7.61
N PHE A 304 12.68 -0.62 -7.99
CA PHE A 304 14.07 -0.17 -7.80
C PHE A 304 14.79 0.11 -9.12
N ASP A 305 14.48 -0.64 -10.18
CA ASP A 305 15.07 -0.44 -11.51
C ASP A 305 14.55 0.85 -12.15
N VAL A 306 15.38 1.46 -12.99
CA VAL A 306 15.02 2.70 -13.67
C VAL A 306 13.91 2.47 -14.67
N GLY A 307 12.75 3.10 -14.43
CA GLY A 307 11.57 3.03 -15.30
C GLY A 307 11.69 3.95 -16.52
N PRO A 308 11.12 3.56 -17.68
CA PRO A 308 11.26 4.35 -18.91
C PRO A 308 10.35 5.59 -18.98
N LEU A 309 9.35 5.71 -18.10
CA LEU A 309 8.35 6.77 -18.19
C LEU A 309 8.85 8.10 -17.63
N ARG A 310 9.60 8.07 -16.53
CA ARG A 310 10.17 9.24 -15.86
C ARG A 310 11.61 9.01 -15.39
N GLU A 311 12.30 7.97 -15.89
CA GLU A 311 13.63 7.55 -15.38
C GLU A 311 13.65 7.34 -13.86
N TRP A 312 12.51 6.92 -13.27
CA TRP A 312 12.31 6.74 -11.86
C TRP A 312 12.92 5.43 -11.36
N GLY A 313 13.63 5.48 -10.23
CA GLY A 313 14.24 4.29 -9.65
C GLY A 313 15.09 4.59 -8.42
N ALA A 314 15.76 3.55 -7.90
CA ALA A 314 16.66 3.72 -6.78
C ALA A 314 18.03 4.24 -7.25
N ILE A 315 18.53 5.25 -6.55
CA ILE A 315 19.86 5.80 -6.77
C ILE A 315 20.90 4.88 -6.12
N THR A 316 22.01 4.67 -6.79
CA THR A 316 23.14 3.87 -6.29
C THR A 316 24.45 4.64 -6.46
N GLY A 317 25.38 4.46 -5.51
CA GLY A 317 26.73 4.98 -5.57
C GLY A 317 27.01 6.14 -4.62
N THR A 318 27.97 6.98 -5.01
CA THR A 318 28.53 8.04 -4.18
C THR A 318 28.54 9.36 -4.95
N TRP A 319 28.04 10.43 -4.34
CA TRP A 319 28.11 11.79 -4.88
C TRP A 319 29.01 12.64 -3.98
N GLY A 320 30.05 13.26 -4.56
CA GLY A 320 30.94 14.16 -3.82
C GLY A 320 31.58 13.56 -2.56
N GLY A 321 31.71 12.22 -2.49
CA GLY A 321 32.24 11.52 -1.31
C GLY A 321 31.16 11.03 -0.32
N TYR A 322 29.89 11.34 -0.56
CA TYR A 322 28.75 10.92 0.28
C TYR A 322 28.06 9.71 -0.35
N ASN A 323 27.81 8.67 0.45
CA ASN A 323 26.98 7.54 0.04
C ASN A 323 25.54 8.01 -0.12
N VAL A 324 24.92 7.76 -1.29
CA VAL A 324 23.53 8.13 -1.62
C VAL A 324 22.69 6.91 -1.99
N ASP A 325 23.23 5.71 -1.75
CA ASP A 325 22.56 4.46 -2.07
C ASP A 325 21.18 4.37 -1.39
N GLY A 326 20.22 3.88 -2.16
CA GLY A 326 18.89 3.56 -1.67
C GLY A 326 17.89 4.71 -1.69
N LEU A 327 18.30 5.95 -1.98
CA LEU A 327 17.39 7.06 -2.21
C LEU A 327 16.59 6.81 -3.49
N ILE A 328 15.35 7.29 -3.54
CA ILE A 328 14.42 7.12 -4.66
C ILE A 328 14.27 8.43 -5.41
N GLY A 329 14.29 8.38 -6.75
CA GLY A 329 14.13 9.57 -7.57
C GLY A 329 14.40 9.35 -9.05
N GLU A 330 14.72 10.43 -9.76
CA GLU A 330 15.07 10.43 -11.17
C GLU A 330 16.51 10.03 -11.40
N VAL A 331 16.73 8.96 -12.16
CA VAL A 331 18.05 8.37 -12.45
C VAL A 331 18.34 8.53 -13.93
N ASN A 332 18.61 9.77 -14.36
CA ASN A 332 18.84 10.13 -15.76
C ASN A 332 20.29 9.95 -16.22
N GLY A 333 21.19 9.51 -15.33
CA GLY A 333 22.59 9.22 -15.63
C GLY A 333 23.51 10.43 -15.78
N SER A 334 22.98 11.67 -15.69
CA SER A 334 23.78 12.90 -15.86
C SER A 334 23.76 13.81 -14.64
N ASN A 335 22.60 14.02 -14.04
CA ASN A 335 22.42 14.84 -12.84
C ASN A 335 21.21 14.34 -12.06
N ASN A 336 21.37 13.16 -11.48
CA ASN A 336 20.31 12.46 -10.76
C ASN A 336 19.68 13.31 -9.66
N TYR A 337 18.39 13.07 -9.37
CA TYR A 337 17.58 13.87 -8.47
C TYR A 337 16.75 12.99 -7.54
N ALA A 338 17.17 12.85 -6.29
CA ALA A 338 16.47 12.06 -5.28
C ALA A 338 15.41 12.90 -4.57
N PHE A 339 14.28 12.29 -4.22
CA PHE A 339 13.19 12.92 -3.49
C PHE A 339 13.05 12.37 -2.08
N LEU A 340 12.85 13.28 -1.11
CA LEU A 340 12.70 12.94 0.30
C LEU A 340 11.43 12.12 0.54
N MET A 341 10.27 12.64 0.11
CA MET A 341 8.96 12.02 0.29
C MET A 341 8.93 10.60 -0.26
N ASN A 342 9.32 10.43 -1.52
CA ASN A 342 9.25 9.14 -2.21
C ASN A 342 10.17 8.09 -1.59
N THR A 343 11.31 8.52 -1.05
CA THR A 343 12.21 7.62 -0.30
C THR A 343 11.51 7.09 0.96
N PHE A 344 10.83 7.94 1.72
CA PHE A 344 10.12 7.52 2.94
C PHE A 344 8.90 6.67 2.64
N GLU A 345 8.07 7.09 1.68
CA GLU A 345 6.86 6.37 1.29
C GLU A 345 7.16 4.97 0.75
N GLN A 346 8.22 4.82 -0.05
CA GLN A 346 8.60 3.50 -0.55
C GLN A 346 9.03 2.56 0.59
N VAL A 347 9.71 3.07 1.61
CA VAL A 347 10.01 2.29 2.84
C VAL A 347 8.72 1.88 3.53
N GLY A 348 7.78 2.80 3.69
CA GLY A 348 6.46 2.53 4.29
C GLY A 348 5.68 1.44 3.56
N ALA A 349 5.70 1.47 2.22
CA ALA A 349 5.00 0.51 1.40
C ALA A 349 5.68 -0.88 1.37
N LEU A 350 7.02 -0.96 1.31
CA LEU A 350 7.71 -2.22 1.02
C LEU A 350 8.22 -2.97 2.25
N VAL A 351 8.45 -2.29 3.40
CA VAL A 351 8.90 -2.99 4.62
C VAL A 351 7.91 -4.07 5.08
N PRO A 352 6.60 -3.83 5.14
CA PRO A 352 5.66 -4.88 5.55
C PRO A 352 5.51 -6.01 4.52
N ALA A 353 5.90 -5.82 3.26
CA ALA A 353 5.80 -6.85 2.22
C ALA A 353 6.56 -8.14 2.58
N VAL A 354 7.68 -8.02 3.33
CA VAL A 354 8.49 -9.18 3.73
C VAL A 354 7.81 -10.08 4.78
N ARG A 355 6.76 -9.60 5.43
CA ARG A 355 5.92 -10.42 6.29
C ARG A 355 5.10 -11.44 5.50
N TYR A 356 4.75 -11.09 4.26
CA TYR A 356 3.96 -11.90 3.33
C TYR A 356 4.82 -12.75 2.39
N ASP A 357 6.08 -12.30 2.13
CA ASP A 357 7.08 -13.06 1.38
C ASP A 357 8.47 -12.78 1.95
N ASP A 358 8.88 -13.59 2.91
CA ASP A 358 10.12 -13.50 3.68
C ASP A 358 11.39 -13.73 2.84
N ARG A 359 11.24 -14.26 1.62
CA ARG A 359 12.35 -14.45 0.68
C ARG A 359 13.03 -13.15 0.26
N TYR A 360 12.39 -11.99 0.48
CA TYR A 360 12.94 -10.67 0.20
C TYR A 360 13.49 -9.95 1.44
N ALA A 361 13.47 -10.60 2.60
CA ALA A 361 13.84 -10.00 3.89
C ALA A 361 15.26 -9.40 3.86
N ARG A 362 16.25 -10.15 3.32
CA ARG A 362 17.64 -9.68 3.19
C ARG A 362 17.73 -8.45 2.28
N ALA A 363 17.12 -8.49 1.10
CA ALA A 363 17.17 -7.40 0.13
C ALA A 363 16.55 -6.12 0.70
N ILE A 364 15.34 -6.21 1.27
CA ILE A 364 14.64 -5.06 1.87
C ILE A 364 15.41 -4.52 3.08
N GLY A 365 15.93 -5.38 3.96
CA GLY A 365 16.74 -4.95 5.11
C GLY A 365 18.01 -4.21 4.68
N LYS A 366 18.73 -4.70 3.64
CA LYS A 366 19.90 -4.05 3.04
C LYS A 366 19.54 -2.68 2.46
N TRP A 367 18.43 -2.61 1.72
CA TRP A 367 17.99 -1.35 1.14
C TRP A 367 17.64 -0.31 2.22
N VAL A 368 16.82 -0.68 3.22
CA VAL A 368 16.41 0.25 4.28
C VAL A 368 17.60 0.79 5.07
N LEU A 369 18.62 -0.05 5.35
CA LEU A 369 19.85 0.40 6.00
C LEU A 369 20.55 1.50 5.18
N ASN A 370 20.67 1.32 3.87
CA ASN A 370 21.28 2.31 2.98
C ASN A 370 20.41 3.56 2.82
N ALA A 371 19.13 3.40 2.52
CA ALA A 371 18.18 4.50 2.32
C ALA A 371 18.06 5.40 3.56
N ALA A 372 17.86 4.80 4.74
CA ALA A 372 17.75 5.55 5.99
C ALA A 372 19.06 6.27 6.35
N ASN A 373 20.23 5.66 6.08
CA ASN A 373 21.51 6.32 6.26
C ASN A 373 21.68 7.50 5.29
N SER A 374 21.33 7.32 4.01
CA SER A 374 21.49 8.34 2.97
C SER A 374 20.48 9.49 3.09
N ALA A 375 19.26 9.22 3.58
CA ALA A 375 18.20 10.21 3.74
C ALA A 375 18.56 11.38 4.68
N ARG A 376 19.57 11.22 5.56
CA ARG A 376 20.06 12.35 6.37
C ARG A 376 20.53 13.53 5.52
N LEU A 377 21.01 13.27 4.29
CA LEU A 377 21.59 14.28 3.41
C LEU A 377 20.57 15.28 2.86
N PHE A 378 19.29 15.01 2.98
CA PHE A 378 18.24 16.01 2.72
C PHE A 378 18.17 17.09 3.79
N TYR A 379 18.83 16.92 4.95
CA TYR A 379 18.66 17.75 6.12
C TYR A 379 19.90 18.64 6.34
N THR A 380 19.66 19.89 6.69
CA THR A 380 20.65 20.99 6.72
C THR A 380 21.94 20.66 7.47
N ASN A 381 21.88 19.95 8.59
CA ASN A 381 23.07 19.70 9.43
C ASN A 381 24.01 18.60 8.89
N TYR A 382 23.72 18.00 7.73
CA TYR A 382 24.48 16.86 7.19
C TYR A 382 25.26 17.16 5.92
N LEU A 383 25.14 18.36 5.39
CA LEU A 383 25.95 18.88 4.29
C LEU A 383 26.57 20.22 4.67
N PRO A 384 27.72 20.60 4.07
CA PRO A 384 28.23 21.96 4.20
C PRO A 384 27.26 22.98 3.60
N ASP A 385 27.26 24.23 4.12
CA ASP A 385 26.34 25.28 3.67
C ASP A 385 26.41 25.56 2.18
N GLN A 386 27.59 25.48 1.57
CA GLN A 386 27.73 25.65 0.13
C GLN A 386 27.13 24.50 -0.71
N ASN A 387 26.74 23.38 -0.09
CA ASN A 387 26.14 22.21 -0.72
C ASN A 387 24.60 22.15 -0.54
N GLN A 388 24.00 23.26 -0.16
CA GLN A 388 22.55 23.34 0.08
C GLN A 388 22.07 24.76 -0.13
N ASP A 389 20.77 24.92 -0.28
CA ASP A 389 20.08 26.20 -0.21
C ASP A 389 19.20 26.27 1.04
N SER A 390 18.73 27.49 1.39
CA SER A 390 17.77 27.69 2.48
C SER A 390 18.30 27.39 3.90
N GLU A 391 19.61 27.16 4.06
CA GLU A 391 20.27 26.83 5.33
C GLU A 391 20.16 27.96 6.36
N GLU A 392 20.14 29.22 5.92
CA GLU A 392 20.03 30.39 6.82
C GLU A 392 18.75 30.31 7.66
N TRP A 393 17.62 29.97 7.03
CA TRP A 393 16.36 29.80 7.75
C TRP A 393 16.43 28.64 8.73
N ALA A 394 16.96 27.49 8.28
CA ALA A 394 17.03 26.27 9.08
C ALA A 394 17.94 26.47 10.31
N HIS A 395 19.10 27.08 10.15
CA HIS A 395 20.02 27.37 11.29
C HIS A 395 19.35 28.26 12.33
N GLN A 396 18.50 29.19 11.92
CA GLN A 396 17.85 30.12 12.83
C GLN A 396 16.61 29.55 13.51
N TYR A 397 15.74 28.82 12.78
CA TYR A 397 14.40 28.42 13.24
C TYR A 397 14.21 26.92 13.43
N ASP A 398 15.06 26.09 12.80
CA ASP A 398 15.12 24.64 12.92
C ASP A 398 16.57 24.14 13.14
N PRO A 399 17.26 24.56 14.21
CA PRO A 399 18.68 24.25 14.43
C PRO A 399 18.95 22.74 14.64
N HIS A 400 17.91 21.96 14.87
CA HIS A 400 17.99 20.50 14.98
C HIS A 400 17.72 19.78 13.65
N SER A 401 17.40 20.53 12.60
CA SER A 401 17.18 20.03 11.25
C SER A 401 16.09 18.94 11.20
N TYR A 402 14.88 19.29 11.63
CA TYR A 402 13.71 18.41 11.58
C TYR A 402 12.98 18.48 10.23
N ILE A 403 13.15 19.60 9.50
CA ILE A 403 12.62 19.79 8.16
C ILE A 403 13.76 19.56 7.15
N GLY A 404 13.54 18.67 6.18
CA GLY A 404 14.48 18.40 5.11
C GLY A 404 14.16 19.21 3.85
N HIS A 405 15.14 19.31 2.97
CA HIS A 405 14.91 19.77 1.60
C HIS A 405 14.01 18.79 0.84
N GLU A 406 13.32 19.29 -0.16
CA GLU A 406 12.51 18.48 -1.07
C GLU A 406 13.33 17.35 -1.67
N ALA A 407 14.55 17.68 -2.12
CA ALA A 407 15.35 16.81 -2.93
C ALA A 407 16.86 16.95 -2.67
N LEU A 408 17.58 15.96 -3.18
CA LEU A 408 19.03 15.95 -3.25
C LEU A 408 19.44 15.77 -4.72
N ARG A 409 20.13 16.77 -5.28
CA ARG A 409 20.64 16.74 -6.64
C ARG A 409 22.10 16.23 -6.67
N GLN A 410 22.46 15.47 -7.70
CA GLN A 410 23.80 14.94 -7.82
C GLN A 410 24.86 16.04 -7.92
N ASN A 411 24.58 17.13 -8.69
CA ASN A 411 25.46 18.28 -8.79
C ASN A 411 24.65 19.57 -8.99
N GLN A 412 25.01 20.62 -8.28
CA GLN A 412 24.49 21.97 -8.52
C GLN A 412 25.57 23.00 -8.20
N SER A 413 25.80 23.96 -9.12
CA SER A 413 26.78 25.05 -8.97
C SER A 413 28.20 24.59 -8.63
N GLY A 414 28.58 23.38 -9.09
CA GLY A 414 29.89 22.78 -8.84
C GLY A 414 30.02 22.01 -7.52
N ASN A 415 28.97 21.99 -6.69
CA ASN A 415 28.91 21.23 -5.44
C ASN A 415 28.13 19.92 -5.61
N SER A 416 28.58 18.84 -4.94
CA SER A 416 28.01 17.50 -5.03
C SER A 416 28.15 16.75 -3.69
N PRO A 417 27.06 16.14 -3.14
CA PRO A 417 25.66 16.36 -3.54
C PRO A 417 25.19 17.76 -3.17
N TYR A 418 24.00 18.14 -3.64
CA TYR A 418 23.41 19.44 -3.31
C TYR A 418 21.94 19.26 -2.85
N ALA A 419 21.64 19.68 -1.61
CA ALA A 419 20.29 19.65 -1.08
C ALA A 419 19.51 20.88 -1.56
N THR A 420 18.34 20.65 -2.19
CA THR A 420 17.58 21.67 -2.92
C THR A 420 16.12 21.27 -3.08
N GLY A 421 15.43 21.90 -4.02
CA GLY A 421 14.07 21.64 -4.46
C GLY A 421 13.74 22.50 -5.67
N ASP A 422 12.47 22.50 -6.05
CA ASP A 422 12.00 23.30 -7.19
C ASP A 422 11.18 24.54 -6.78
N ALA A 423 10.86 24.70 -5.50
CA ALA A 423 10.02 25.80 -5.00
C ALA A 423 10.57 27.20 -5.30
N ILE A 424 11.88 27.40 -5.09
CA ILE A 424 12.54 28.68 -5.38
C ILE A 424 12.57 28.93 -6.89
N SER A 425 12.99 27.94 -7.67
CA SER A 425 13.09 28.06 -9.14
C SER A 425 11.72 28.20 -9.80
N GLY A 426 10.70 27.53 -9.27
CA GLY A 426 9.30 27.62 -9.69
C GLY A 426 8.56 28.87 -9.18
N GLN A 427 9.17 29.64 -8.29
CA GLN A 427 8.61 30.88 -7.70
C GLN A 427 7.33 30.66 -6.86
N TRP A 428 7.09 29.43 -6.40
CA TRP A 428 5.97 29.10 -5.53
C TRP A 428 6.38 28.96 -4.04
N GLY A 429 7.66 29.03 -3.74
CA GLY A 429 8.23 29.07 -2.40
C GLY A 429 9.49 29.93 -2.32
N LEU A 430 9.80 30.38 -1.12
CA LEU A 430 10.99 31.19 -0.80
C LEU A 430 12.13 30.37 -0.22
N THR A 431 11.86 29.12 0.13
CA THR A 431 12.85 28.10 0.51
C THR A 431 12.54 26.79 -0.22
N ASN A 432 13.53 25.88 -0.24
CA ASN A 432 13.36 24.48 -0.70
C ASN A 432 13.23 23.50 0.48
N LEU A 433 12.94 24.00 1.69
CA LEU A 433 12.65 23.18 2.87
C LEU A 433 11.22 22.65 2.78
N ALA A 434 11.08 21.37 2.42
CA ALA A 434 9.81 20.76 2.08
C ALA A 434 9.07 20.23 3.30
N LEU A 435 7.98 20.90 3.66
CA LEU A 435 7.08 20.40 4.71
C LEU A 435 6.33 19.16 4.23
N TYR A 436 5.90 19.12 2.95
CA TYR A 436 5.23 17.96 2.37
C TYR A 436 6.13 16.73 2.29
N GLY A 437 7.43 16.88 1.99
CA GLY A 437 8.37 15.76 2.02
C GLY A 437 8.68 15.30 3.44
N SER A 438 8.87 16.26 4.36
CA SER A 438 9.20 15.97 5.75
C SER A 438 8.01 15.43 6.56
N SER A 439 6.77 15.66 6.13
CA SER A 439 5.55 15.11 6.78
C SER A 439 5.55 13.59 6.85
N HIS A 440 6.25 12.92 5.94
CA HIS A 440 6.36 11.47 5.87
C HIS A 440 7.47 10.86 6.76
N VAL A 441 8.24 11.69 7.47
CA VAL A 441 9.34 11.21 8.33
C VAL A 441 8.88 10.24 9.43
N GLY A 442 7.60 10.33 9.82
CA GLY A 442 6.97 9.40 10.77
C GLY A 442 7.01 7.94 10.35
N ILE A 443 7.13 7.66 9.06
CA ILE A 443 7.31 6.31 8.53
C ILE A 443 8.63 5.72 9.06
N LEU A 444 9.74 6.42 8.85
CA LEU A 444 11.03 5.96 9.38
C LEU A 444 11.04 5.95 10.91
N GLY A 445 10.44 6.98 11.55
CA GLY A 445 10.34 7.07 13.01
C GLY A 445 9.54 5.96 13.65
N GLY A 446 8.50 5.44 12.94
CA GLY A 446 7.69 4.31 13.40
C GLY A 446 8.31 2.95 13.13
N ILE A 447 8.98 2.79 11.98
CA ILE A 447 9.53 1.51 11.53
C ILE A 447 10.89 1.21 12.19
N ILE A 448 11.78 2.21 12.31
CA ILE A 448 13.21 2.00 12.59
C ILE A 448 13.54 2.23 14.06
N ASP A 449 14.08 1.21 14.71
CA ASP A 449 14.84 1.32 15.96
C ASP A 449 16.30 0.88 15.73
N THR A 450 17.24 1.42 16.51
CA THR A 450 18.62 0.93 16.55
C THR A 450 18.76 -0.27 17.49
N THR A 451 19.80 -1.09 17.27
CA THR A 451 20.13 -2.21 18.15
C THR A 451 21.44 -1.94 18.91
N ASN A 452 21.85 -2.91 19.76
CA ASN A 452 23.16 -2.92 20.41
C ASN A 452 24.34 -3.11 19.43
N VAL A 453 24.06 -3.49 18.17
CA VAL A 453 25.07 -3.67 17.13
C VAL A 453 24.88 -2.57 16.08
N SER A 454 25.90 -1.74 15.91
CA SER A 454 25.87 -0.71 14.87
C SER A 454 25.52 -1.29 13.50
N MET A 455 24.77 -0.55 12.67
CA MET A 455 24.33 -0.95 11.31
C MET A 455 23.36 -2.15 11.27
N ILE A 456 22.97 -2.73 12.38
CA ILE A 456 21.85 -3.67 12.43
C ILE A 456 20.65 -2.92 13.00
N LEU A 457 19.66 -2.68 12.15
CA LEU A 457 18.42 -2.02 12.52
C LEU A 457 17.38 -3.07 12.94
N LYS A 458 16.46 -2.67 13.83
CA LYS A 458 15.23 -3.36 14.11
C LYS A 458 14.12 -2.67 13.34
N LEU A 459 13.51 -3.35 12.37
CA LEU A 459 12.44 -2.82 11.55
C LEU A 459 11.10 -3.44 11.97
N ASP A 460 10.17 -2.63 12.44
CA ASP A 460 8.83 -3.07 12.84
C ASP A 460 7.97 -3.31 11.59
N LEU A 461 7.62 -4.58 11.33
CA LEU A 461 6.88 -4.99 10.14
C LEU A 461 5.39 -4.68 10.19
N LEU A 462 4.85 -4.32 11.37
CA LEU A 462 3.43 -4.04 11.56
C LEU A 462 3.10 -2.54 11.53
N LYS A 463 4.10 -1.67 11.61
CA LYS A 463 3.88 -0.21 11.72
C LYS A 463 3.12 0.39 10.55
N THR A 464 3.40 -0.07 9.35
CA THR A 464 2.78 0.39 8.10
C THR A 464 2.06 -0.73 7.36
N ASP A 465 1.83 -1.88 8.02
CA ASP A 465 1.01 -3.00 7.53
C ASP A 465 -0.48 -2.73 7.86
N TYR A 466 -1.02 -1.68 7.27
CA TYR A 466 -2.37 -1.20 7.55
C TYR A 466 -3.43 -2.27 7.24
N PHE A 467 -4.50 -2.32 8.05
CA PHE A 467 -5.62 -3.28 7.93
C PHE A 467 -5.18 -4.75 7.95
N HIS A 468 -4.04 -5.04 8.59
CA HIS A 468 -3.62 -6.43 8.78
C HIS A 468 -4.52 -7.13 9.79
N LYS A 469 -4.70 -8.44 9.63
CA LYS A 469 -5.35 -9.29 10.64
C LYS A 469 -4.50 -9.36 11.90
N ASP A 470 -5.09 -9.90 12.98
CA ASP A 470 -4.36 -10.15 14.21
C ASP A 470 -2.98 -10.76 13.94
N ALA A 471 -1.97 -10.18 14.55
CA ALA A 471 -0.57 -10.56 14.37
C ALA A 471 0.22 -10.46 15.66
N PHE A 472 1.22 -11.31 15.80
CA PHE A 472 2.22 -11.17 16.87
C PHE A 472 3.27 -10.13 16.46
N PRO A 473 3.91 -9.44 17.44
CA PRO A 473 5.00 -8.50 17.16
C PRO A 473 6.07 -9.16 16.28
N SER A 474 6.36 -8.54 15.13
CA SER A 474 7.22 -9.07 14.08
C SER A 474 8.24 -8.03 13.65
N PHE A 475 9.52 -8.38 13.69
CA PHE A 475 10.61 -7.46 13.43
C PHE A 475 11.62 -8.06 12.47
N LEU A 476 12.02 -7.27 11.45
CA LEU A 476 13.10 -7.62 10.54
C LEU A 476 14.43 -7.08 11.07
N TYR A 477 15.46 -7.94 11.04
CA TYR A 477 16.84 -7.59 11.30
C TYR A 477 17.71 -8.05 10.13
N TYR A 478 18.57 -7.18 9.61
CA TYR A 478 19.54 -7.51 8.57
C TYR A 478 20.95 -7.30 9.13
N ASN A 479 21.82 -8.32 9.01
CA ASN A 479 23.22 -8.25 9.40
C ASN A 479 24.10 -7.95 8.18
N PRO A 480 24.65 -6.73 8.02
CA PRO A 480 25.48 -6.36 6.88
C PRO A 480 26.92 -6.88 6.95
N TYR A 481 27.31 -7.49 8.06
CA TYR A 481 28.69 -7.91 8.30
C TYR A 481 28.98 -9.29 7.70
N ALA A 482 30.26 -9.54 7.41
CA ALA A 482 30.76 -10.85 6.97
C ALA A 482 30.89 -11.89 8.12
N THR A 483 30.50 -11.53 9.34
CA THR A 483 30.51 -12.41 10.51
C THR A 483 29.15 -12.38 11.20
N GLU A 484 28.78 -13.47 11.84
CA GLU A 484 27.57 -13.50 12.66
C GLU A 484 27.59 -12.43 13.76
N LYS A 485 26.41 -11.94 14.14
CA LYS A 485 26.25 -10.94 15.18
C LYS A 485 25.20 -11.38 16.19
N SER A 486 25.49 -11.09 17.47
CA SER A 486 24.55 -11.26 18.57
C SER A 486 23.82 -9.96 18.82
N VAL A 487 22.52 -9.95 18.57
CA VAL A 487 21.63 -8.79 18.69
C VAL A 487 20.72 -8.97 19.88
N LEU A 488 20.64 -7.96 20.75
CA LEU A 488 19.72 -7.93 21.88
C LEU A 488 18.30 -7.59 21.41
N ILE A 489 17.32 -8.34 21.91
CA ILE A 489 15.90 -8.17 21.66
C ILE A 489 15.15 -8.21 22.97
N ASN A 490 14.20 -7.29 23.17
CA ASN A 490 13.33 -7.28 24.35
C ASN A 490 11.97 -7.90 23.98
N VAL A 491 11.63 -9.01 24.64
CA VAL A 491 10.36 -9.73 24.42
C VAL A 491 9.26 -9.35 25.41
N GLY A 492 9.51 -8.37 26.30
CA GLY A 492 8.59 -7.97 27.36
C GLY A 492 8.69 -8.83 28.62
N ASN A 493 7.77 -8.60 29.57
CA ASN A 493 7.81 -9.22 30.88
C ASN A 493 7.20 -10.64 30.93
N GLU A 494 6.48 -11.05 29.93
CA GLU A 494 5.88 -12.38 29.83
C GLU A 494 6.85 -13.38 29.22
N VAL A 495 6.65 -14.68 29.54
CA VAL A 495 7.46 -15.75 28.94
C VAL A 495 7.07 -15.93 27.48
N ARG A 496 8.02 -15.76 26.59
CA ARG A 496 7.84 -15.76 25.13
C ARG A 496 8.78 -16.75 24.45
N ASN A 497 8.41 -17.16 23.26
CA ASN A 497 9.28 -17.79 22.29
C ASN A 497 9.56 -16.78 21.16
N ILE A 498 10.67 -16.96 20.44
CA ILE A 498 10.99 -16.23 19.24
C ILE A 498 11.05 -17.23 18.10
N TYR A 499 10.17 -17.04 17.12
CA TYR A 499 10.15 -17.78 15.87
C TYR A 499 10.80 -16.92 14.79
N ASP A 500 11.68 -17.49 13.97
CA ASP A 500 12.25 -16.83 12.80
C ASP A 500 11.55 -17.35 11.56
N ALA A 501 10.82 -16.46 10.87
CA ALA A 501 10.07 -16.82 9.66
C ALA A 501 11.02 -17.12 8.48
N VAL A 502 12.21 -16.49 8.41
CA VAL A 502 13.18 -16.76 7.32
C VAL A 502 13.74 -18.18 7.39
N SER A 503 14.04 -18.67 8.60
CA SER A 503 14.56 -20.03 8.79
C SER A 503 13.48 -21.06 9.12
N ASN A 504 12.23 -20.64 9.32
CA ASN A 504 11.10 -21.47 9.68
C ASN A 504 11.32 -22.24 11.00
N THR A 505 12.02 -21.64 11.97
CA THR A 505 12.42 -22.30 13.21
C THR A 505 12.19 -21.45 14.46
N LEU A 506 12.01 -22.14 15.61
CA LEU A 506 12.10 -21.49 16.92
C LEU A 506 13.58 -21.23 17.27
N ILE A 507 13.99 -19.96 17.25
CA ILE A 507 15.37 -19.57 17.58
C ILE A 507 15.59 -19.30 19.06
N LYS A 508 14.51 -19.05 19.83
CA LYS A 508 14.54 -18.96 21.30
C LYS A 508 13.27 -19.51 21.92
N SER A 509 13.39 -20.15 23.08
CA SER A 509 12.25 -20.67 23.80
C SER A 509 12.28 -20.24 25.26
N ALA A 510 11.11 -19.95 25.83
CA ALA A 510 10.87 -19.63 27.24
C ALA A 510 11.78 -18.50 27.76
N VAL A 511 11.85 -17.39 27.07
CA VAL A 511 12.64 -16.20 27.45
C VAL A 511 11.74 -15.07 27.94
N THR A 512 12.28 -14.18 28.78
CA THR A 512 11.61 -12.98 29.32
C THR A 512 12.58 -11.80 29.29
N GLY A 513 12.06 -10.58 29.17
CA GLY A 513 12.86 -9.36 29.16
C GLY A 513 13.82 -9.32 28.00
N GLU A 514 15.07 -8.96 28.25
CA GLU A 514 16.11 -8.88 27.25
C GLU A 514 16.76 -10.25 27.02
N THR A 515 16.90 -10.63 25.76
CA THR A 515 17.59 -11.83 25.30
C THR A 515 18.38 -11.54 24.03
N SER A 516 19.26 -12.44 23.60
CA SER A 516 20.01 -12.26 22.35
C SER A 516 19.61 -13.28 21.30
N ILE A 517 19.57 -12.83 20.04
CA ILE A 517 19.47 -13.70 18.86
C ILE A 517 20.75 -13.61 18.05
N ILE A 518 21.07 -14.67 17.33
CA ILE A 518 22.22 -14.70 16.41
C ILE A 518 21.71 -14.47 14.98
N ILE A 519 22.31 -13.51 14.30
CA ILE A 519 22.00 -13.23 12.87
C ILE A 519 23.24 -13.63 12.07
N PRO A 520 23.12 -14.58 11.12
CA PRO A 520 24.23 -15.03 10.29
C PRO A 520 24.83 -13.90 9.43
N PRO A 521 26.03 -14.10 8.86
CA PRO A 521 26.66 -13.11 7.97
C PRO A 521 25.81 -12.81 6.74
N ASP A 522 25.68 -11.53 6.37
CA ASP A 522 24.92 -11.05 5.19
C ASP A 522 23.54 -11.70 5.07
N ALA A 523 22.82 -11.83 6.20
CA ALA A 523 21.55 -12.52 6.29
C ALA A 523 20.50 -11.70 7.05
N ALA A 524 19.24 -12.07 6.88
CA ALA A 524 18.12 -11.51 7.62
C ALA A 524 17.47 -12.53 8.55
N VAL A 525 16.87 -12.03 9.62
CA VAL A 525 15.99 -12.75 10.56
C VAL A 525 14.69 -11.95 10.68
N ILE A 526 13.56 -12.62 10.53
CA ILE A 526 12.25 -12.06 10.88
C ILE A 526 11.83 -12.70 12.22
N ALA A 527 12.06 -11.96 13.30
CA ALA A 527 11.74 -12.40 14.64
C ALA A 527 10.26 -12.15 14.97
N VAL A 528 9.47 -13.21 15.08
CA VAL A 528 8.07 -13.18 15.52
C VAL A 528 8.00 -13.60 16.99
N ILE A 529 7.50 -12.70 17.85
CA ILE A 529 7.45 -12.92 19.31
C ILE A 529 6.12 -13.56 19.68
N ILE A 530 6.13 -14.86 19.98
CA ILE A 530 4.94 -15.65 20.26
C ILE A 530 4.86 -16.09 21.74
N PRO A 531 3.67 -16.42 22.28
CA PRO A 531 3.54 -16.93 23.65
C PRO A 531 4.35 -18.23 23.84
N ALA A 532 4.99 -18.37 24.99
CA ALA A 532 5.69 -19.62 25.33
C ALA A 532 4.71 -20.79 25.52
N GLY A 533 5.15 -22.00 25.16
CA GLY A 533 4.32 -23.21 25.26
C GLY A 533 3.25 -23.33 24.16
N SER A 534 3.17 -22.38 23.22
CA SER A 534 2.28 -22.50 22.08
C SER A 534 2.67 -23.63 21.15
N VAL A 535 1.66 -24.31 20.61
CA VAL A 535 1.83 -25.29 19.52
C VAL A 535 1.75 -24.60 18.20
N ILE A 536 2.74 -24.78 17.34
CA ILE A 536 2.69 -24.33 15.95
C ILE A 536 1.88 -25.34 15.16
N THR A 537 0.85 -24.87 14.51
CA THR A 537 0.01 -25.64 13.57
C THR A 537 0.21 -25.13 12.16
N TYR A 538 -0.15 -25.92 11.16
CA TYR A 538 0.03 -25.57 9.76
C TYR A 538 -1.30 -25.64 9.02
N ASP A 539 -1.55 -24.63 8.18
CA ASP A 539 -2.63 -24.59 7.20
C ASP A 539 -2.02 -24.33 5.82
N LEU A 540 -2.00 -25.35 4.99
CA LEU A 540 -1.21 -25.36 3.75
C LEU A 540 0.26 -25.03 4.06
N ASN A 541 0.80 -23.97 3.47
CA ASN A 541 2.16 -23.49 3.69
C ASN A 541 2.29 -22.45 4.81
N LYS A 542 1.21 -22.13 5.54
CA LYS A 542 1.19 -21.13 6.62
C LYS A 542 1.44 -21.78 7.96
N ALA A 543 2.29 -21.17 8.81
CA ALA A 543 2.43 -21.55 10.21
C ALA A 543 1.57 -20.64 11.10
N LEU A 544 0.87 -21.23 12.07
CA LEU A 544 -0.06 -20.54 12.97
C LEU A 544 0.22 -20.86 14.42
N VAL A 545 -0.07 -19.90 15.28
CA VAL A 545 -0.17 -20.05 16.74
C VAL A 545 -1.49 -19.45 17.18
N ASN A 546 -2.33 -20.23 17.88
CA ASN A 546 -3.67 -19.79 18.32
C ASN A 546 -4.53 -19.22 17.18
N ASN A 547 -4.48 -19.82 16.01
CA ASN A 547 -5.13 -19.38 14.77
C ASN A 547 -4.61 -18.02 14.20
N ILE A 548 -3.55 -17.47 14.75
CA ILE A 548 -2.88 -16.28 14.21
C ILE A 548 -1.69 -16.74 13.37
N ILE A 549 -1.59 -16.22 12.14
CA ILE A 549 -0.49 -16.56 11.22
C ILE A 549 0.79 -15.89 11.74
N ILE A 550 1.82 -16.72 11.93
CA ILE A 550 3.17 -16.28 12.32
C ILE A 550 4.14 -16.29 11.14
N ASP A 551 3.77 -17.01 10.08
CA ASP A 551 4.57 -17.16 8.88
C ASP A 551 3.66 -17.58 7.72
N PHE A 552 3.73 -16.84 6.61
CA PHE A 552 2.95 -17.14 5.41
C PHE A 552 3.62 -18.12 4.45
N SER A 553 4.91 -18.46 4.70
CA SER A 553 5.74 -19.27 3.80
C SER A 553 6.61 -20.26 4.57
N SER A 554 5.99 -21.05 5.45
CA SER A 554 6.65 -21.91 6.45
C SER A 554 7.46 -23.08 5.87
N GLY A 555 7.71 -23.12 4.57
CA GLY A 555 8.48 -24.18 3.91
C GLY A 555 7.78 -25.56 3.86
N GLN A 556 6.52 -25.64 4.28
CA GLN A 556 5.76 -26.88 4.15
C GLN A 556 5.48 -27.18 2.68
N VAL A 557 5.71 -28.44 2.30
CA VAL A 557 5.38 -28.90 0.94
C VAL A 557 3.87 -29.18 0.87
N VAL A 558 3.17 -28.40 0.10
CA VAL A 558 1.74 -28.61 -0.19
C VAL A 558 1.64 -29.41 -1.47
N ALA A 559 1.03 -30.59 -1.40
CA ALA A 559 0.91 -31.49 -2.56
C ALA A 559 -0.14 -31.03 -3.56
N ASN A 560 -1.16 -30.32 -3.09
CA ASN A 560 -2.26 -29.78 -3.89
C ASN A 560 -2.89 -28.60 -3.17
N HIS A 561 -3.17 -27.54 -3.90
CA HIS A 561 -3.96 -26.42 -3.41
C HIS A 561 -5.37 -26.49 -4.00
N PRO A 562 -6.43 -26.25 -3.23
CA PRO A 562 -7.77 -26.19 -3.80
C PRO A 562 -7.92 -25.04 -4.78
N PRO A 563 -8.79 -25.18 -5.81
CA PRO A 563 -9.09 -24.08 -6.71
C PRO A 563 -9.75 -22.92 -5.96
N ARG A 564 -9.64 -21.72 -6.49
CA ARG A 564 -10.21 -20.49 -5.90
C ARG A 564 -11.20 -19.85 -6.86
N ILE A 565 -12.41 -19.57 -6.37
CA ILE A 565 -13.41 -18.81 -7.13
C ILE A 565 -13.08 -17.31 -7.00
N LYS A 566 -12.79 -16.65 -8.12
CA LYS A 566 -12.59 -15.20 -8.24
C LYS A 566 -13.92 -14.46 -8.16
N SER A 567 -14.92 -14.93 -8.92
CA SER A 567 -16.26 -14.36 -8.90
C SER A 567 -17.31 -15.39 -9.29
N LEU A 568 -18.49 -15.28 -8.70
CA LEU A 568 -19.73 -15.91 -9.14
C LEU A 568 -20.73 -14.77 -9.40
N SER A 569 -21.31 -14.71 -10.60
CA SER A 569 -22.16 -13.58 -10.99
C SER A 569 -23.25 -13.99 -11.99
N ALA A 570 -24.34 -13.23 -12.02
CA ALA A 570 -25.38 -13.33 -13.03
C ALA A 570 -25.33 -12.11 -13.96
N GLU A 571 -25.55 -12.30 -15.26
CA GLU A 571 -25.63 -11.21 -16.24
C GLU A 571 -26.73 -10.20 -15.86
N LYS A 572 -27.84 -10.71 -15.27
CA LYS A 572 -28.93 -9.92 -14.72
C LYS A 572 -29.17 -10.34 -13.27
N GLN A 573 -29.07 -9.41 -12.34
CA GLN A 573 -29.37 -9.65 -10.92
C GLN A 573 -30.87 -9.70 -10.63
N VAL A 574 -31.69 -9.06 -11.47
CA VAL A 574 -33.14 -9.10 -11.45
C VAL A 574 -33.62 -9.60 -12.81
N VAL A 575 -34.40 -10.68 -12.85
CA VAL A 575 -34.84 -11.35 -14.07
C VAL A 575 -36.37 -11.51 -14.04
N ILE A 576 -37.04 -11.31 -15.18
CA ILE A 576 -38.48 -11.57 -15.29
C ILE A 576 -38.72 -13.08 -15.24
N MET A 577 -39.80 -13.51 -14.54
CA MET A 577 -40.20 -14.92 -14.46
C MET A 577 -40.39 -15.54 -15.86
N GLY A 578 -39.84 -16.72 -16.10
CA GLY A 578 -39.84 -17.40 -17.37
C GLY A 578 -38.79 -16.93 -18.39
N ASP A 579 -38.09 -15.83 -18.13
CA ASP A 579 -36.96 -15.37 -18.94
C ASP A 579 -35.68 -16.16 -18.61
N SER A 580 -34.60 -15.83 -19.31
CA SER A 580 -33.29 -16.45 -19.09
C SER A 580 -32.21 -15.42 -18.81
N THR A 581 -31.22 -15.83 -18.03
CA THR A 581 -29.99 -15.08 -17.81
C THR A 581 -28.79 -16.03 -17.87
N LYS A 582 -27.60 -15.49 -18.14
CA LYS A 582 -26.36 -16.24 -18.02
C LYS A 582 -25.80 -16.13 -16.63
N LEU A 583 -25.21 -17.22 -16.16
CA LEU A 583 -24.47 -17.30 -14.92
C LEU A 583 -23.01 -17.57 -15.24
N TYR A 584 -22.10 -16.90 -14.54
CA TYR A 584 -20.66 -16.95 -14.74
C TYR A 584 -19.96 -17.30 -13.43
N CYS A 585 -19.03 -18.26 -13.49
CA CYS A 585 -18.11 -18.57 -12.41
C CYS A 585 -16.68 -18.44 -12.93
N SER A 586 -15.94 -17.46 -12.46
CA SER A 586 -14.50 -17.32 -12.75
C SER A 586 -13.71 -17.97 -11.64
N ALA A 587 -12.91 -18.98 -11.97
CA ALA A 587 -12.08 -19.68 -11.00
C ALA A 587 -10.66 -19.88 -11.55
N VAL A 588 -9.71 -20.03 -10.63
CA VAL A 588 -8.29 -20.29 -10.91
C VAL A 588 -7.77 -21.36 -9.98
N ASP A 589 -6.75 -22.07 -10.43
CA ASP A 589 -6.00 -23.03 -9.64
C ASP A 589 -4.52 -22.67 -9.65
N ILE A 590 -3.87 -22.63 -8.47
CA ILE A 590 -2.48 -22.21 -8.34
C ILE A 590 -1.50 -23.26 -8.89
N ASP A 591 -1.91 -24.54 -8.86
CA ASP A 591 -1.12 -25.65 -9.38
C ASP A 591 -1.36 -25.85 -10.89
N ASN A 592 -2.25 -25.03 -11.49
CA ASN A 592 -2.73 -25.11 -12.87
C ASN A 592 -3.48 -26.40 -13.19
N ASP A 593 -4.13 -26.98 -12.21
CA ASP A 593 -4.97 -28.15 -12.41
C ASP A 593 -6.25 -27.81 -13.19
N PRO A 594 -6.76 -28.75 -14.00
CA PRO A 594 -8.01 -28.55 -14.74
C PRO A 594 -9.20 -28.41 -13.81
N ILE A 595 -9.96 -27.34 -13.96
CA ILE A 595 -11.12 -27.02 -13.11
C ILE A 595 -12.40 -27.57 -13.73
N ASN A 596 -13.17 -28.31 -12.95
CA ASN A 596 -14.53 -28.73 -13.26
C ASN A 596 -15.54 -27.91 -12.47
N TYR A 597 -16.70 -27.65 -13.06
CA TYR A 597 -17.75 -26.79 -12.52
C TYR A 597 -19.03 -27.60 -12.30
N GLU A 598 -19.55 -27.55 -11.08
CA GLU A 598 -20.84 -28.14 -10.71
C GLU A 598 -21.78 -27.03 -10.27
N TRP A 599 -22.97 -26.94 -10.88
CA TRP A 599 -23.92 -25.89 -10.63
C TRP A 599 -25.15 -26.41 -9.91
N PHE A 600 -25.61 -25.71 -8.89
CA PHE A 600 -26.87 -25.93 -8.20
C PHE A 600 -27.72 -24.66 -8.23
N ILE A 601 -29.03 -24.80 -8.49
CA ILE A 601 -29.99 -23.69 -8.46
C ILE A 601 -31.25 -24.16 -7.75
N SER A 602 -31.77 -23.32 -6.83
CA SER A 602 -32.96 -23.65 -6.03
C SER A 602 -34.27 -23.67 -6.81
N GLY A 603 -34.29 -23.25 -8.09
CA GLY A 603 -35.48 -23.27 -8.94
C GLY A 603 -35.17 -22.91 -10.40
N GLY A 604 -36.07 -23.29 -11.34
CA GLY A 604 -35.87 -23.14 -12.77
C GLY A 604 -35.06 -24.28 -13.38
N THR A 605 -34.47 -24.05 -14.55
CA THR A 605 -33.68 -25.06 -15.29
C THR A 605 -32.39 -24.46 -15.81
N ILE A 606 -31.32 -25.25 -15.78
CA ILE A 606 -30.01 -24.87 -16.33
C ILE A 606 -29.68 -25.63 -17.61
N SER A 607 -28.92 -25.01 -18.51
CA SER A 607 -28.35 -25.62 -19.70
C SER A 607 -26.95 -25.07 -19.95
N GLY A 608 -26.07 -25.93 -20.44
CA GLY A 608 -24.65 -25.65 -20.60
C GLY A 608 -23.79 -26.36 -19.56
N ILE A 609 -22.48 -26.24 -19.70
CA ILE A 609 -21.46 -26.84 -18.82
C ILE A 609 -20.27 -25.83 -18.69
N GLY A 610 -19.45 -26.02 -17.67
CA GLY A 610 -18.22 -25.23 -17.47
C GLY A 610 -18.47 -23.90 -16.74
N SER A 611 -17.62 -22.91 -17.00
CA SER A 611 -17.58 -21.63 -16.30
C SER A 611 -18.75 -20.69 -16.62
N MET A 612 -19.58 -21.01 -17.62
CA MET A 612 -20.76 -20.24 -18.01
C MET A 612 -21.91 -21.21 -18.36
N ILE A 613 -23.07 -20.92 -17.78
CA ILE A 613 -24.32 -21.67 -18.08
C ILE A 613 -25.46 -20.69 -18.35
N ASN A 614 -26.53 -21.19 -19.01
CA ASN A 614 -27.80 -20.48 -19.11
C ASN A 614 -28.76 -20.97 -18.04
N TRP A 615 -29.43 -20.07 -17.38
CA TRP A 615 -30.51 -20.36 -16.45
C TRP A 615 -31.82 -19.79 -16.95
N SER A 616 -32.81 -20.67 -17.14
CA SER A 616 -34.19 -20.28 -17.39
C SER A 616 -34.90 -20.19 -16.05
N THR A 617 -35.41 -19.01 -15.72
CA THR A 617 -36.02 -18.72 -14.43
C THR A 617 -37.36 -19.41 -14.24
N PRO A 618 -37.76 -19.76 -13.00
CA PRO A 618 -39.07 -20.28 -12.72
C PRO A 618 -40.18 -19.27 -13.01
N LEU A 619 -41.44 -19.77 -13.09
CA LEU A 619 -42.63 -18.93 -13.29
C LEU A 619 -43.19 -18.33 -11.97
N THR A 620 -42.46 -18.40 -10.90
CA THR A 620 -42.81 -17.86 -9.60
C THR A 620 -41.78 -16.80 -9.19
N PRO A 621 -42.24 -15.59 -8.78
CA PRO A 621 -41.34 -14.57 -8.24
C PRO A 621 -40.68 -15.02 -6.92
N GLY A 622 -39.46 -14.56 -6.66
CA GLY A 622 -38.75 -14.85 -5.44
C GLY A 622 -37.20 -14.73 -5.60
N ASN A 623 -36.49 -14.93 -4.51
CA ASN A 623 -35.02 -14.98 -4.51
C ASN A 623 -34.57 -16.44 -4.68
N TYR A 624 -33.79 -16.70 -5.69
CA TYR A 624 -33.27 -18.02 -6.01
C TYR A 624 -31.79 -18.10 -5.73
N LEU A 625 -31.41 -19.14 -4.98
CA LEU A 625 -30.00 -19.44 -4.70
C LEU A 625 -29.38 -20.06 -5.96
N VAL A 626 -28.24 -19.50 -6.34
CA VAL A 626 -27.33 -20.03 -7.35
C VAL A 626 -26.02 -20.36 -6.66
N GLU A 627 -25.58 -21.60 -6.78
CA GLU A 627 -24.31 -22.07 -6.22
C GLU A 627 -23.47 -22.69 -7.34
N CYS A 628 -22.16 -22.44 -7.28
CA CYS A 628 -21.19 -23.10 -8.14
C CYS A 628 -20.08 -23.70 -7.26
N THR A 629 -19.87 -25.01 -7.41
CA THR A 629 -18.73 -25.71 -6.81
C THR A 629 -17.70 -26.00 -7.89
N VAL A 630 -16.44 -25.73 -7.64
CA VAL A 630 -15.33 -26.02 -8.54
C VAL A 630 -14.42 -27.07 -7.92
N HIS A 631 -13.90 -27.99 -8.74
CA HIS A 631 -13.04 -29.10 -8.34
C HIS A 631 -11.80 -29.16 -9.23
N ASP A 632 -10.64 -29.47 -8.65
CA ASP A 632 -9.35 -29.64 -9.36
C ASP A 632 -9.04 -31.08 -9.80
N ASN A 633 -9.88 -32.05 -9.47
CA ASN A 633 -9.68 -33.51 -9.68
C ASN A 633 -8.56 -34.16 -8.84
N ASN A 634 -7.85 -33.39 -8.02
CA ASN A 634 -6.81 -33.85 -7.11
C ASN A 634 -7.25 -33.83 -5.63
N GLY A 635 -8.54 -33.54 -5.40
CA GLY A 635 -9.19 -33.56 -4.09
C GLY A 635 -9.48 -32.18 -3.50
N GLY A 636 -9.07 -31.12 -4.18
CA GLY A 636 -9.42 -29.76 -3.82
C GLY A 636 -10.76 -29.32 -4.39
N ALA A 637 -11.51 -28.52 -3.65
CA ALA A 637 -12.78 -27.94 -4.06
C ALA A 637 -12.99 -26.57 -3.42
N ALA A 638 -13.76 -25.71 -4.09
CA ALA A 638 -14.27 -24.46 -3.55
C ALA A 638 -15.70 -24.22 -4.03
N SER A 639 -16.54 -23.65 -3.16
CA SER A 639 -17.94 -23.31 -3.48
C SER A 639 -18.21 -21.85 -3.23
N ASP A 640 -19.11 -21.28 -4.03
CA ASP A 640 -19.60 -19.94 -3.88
C ASP A 640 -21.08 -19.85 -4.23
N SER A 641 -21.79 -18.86 -3.67
CA SER A 641 -23.22 -18.72 -3.90
C SER A 641 -23.65 -17.24 -3.96
N ILE A 642 -24.66 -16.98 -4.79
CA ILE A 642 -25.34 -15.70 -4.94
C ILE A 642 -26.86 -15.90 -4.92
N PHE A 643 -27.62 -14.83 -4.63
CA PHE A 643 -29.05 -14.80 -4.88
C PHE A 643 -29.34 -13.96 -6.12
N VAL A 644 -30.29 -14.43 -6.94
CA VAL A 644 -30.82 -13.70 -8.08
C VAL A 644 -32.32 -13.54 -7.87
N GLU A 645 -32.83 -12.33 -8.01
CA GLU A 645 -34.23 -12.01 -7.85
C GLU A 645 -35.01 -12.29 -9.13
N VAL A 646 -36.11 -13.03 -9.02
CA VAL A 646 -37.08 -13.24 -10.11
C VAL A 646 -38.34 -12.45 -9.78
N VAL A 647 -38.76 -11.61 -10.73
CA VAL A 647 -39.90 -10.70 -10.58
C VAL A 647 -40.98 -10.94 -11.67
N GLU A 648 -42.20 -10.56 -11.42
CA GLU A 648 -43.27 -10.63 -12.44
C GLU A 648 -42.99 -9.63 -13.58
N PHE A 649 -42.48 -8.46 -13.26
CA PHE A 649 -42.13 -7.41 -14.21
C PHE A 649 -41.03 -6.54 -13.62
N ILE A 650 -40.20 -5.97 -14.48
CA ILE A 650 -39.22 -4.96 -14.07
C ILE A 650 -39.91 -3.59 -14.18
N ASN A 651 -40.09 -2.92 -13.03
CA ASN A 651 -40.56 -1.55 -13.02
C ASN A 651 -39.42 -0.64 -13.50
N THR A 652 -39.60 -0.05 -14.69
CA THR A 652 -38.69 0.96 -15.21
C THR A 652 -39.25 2.34 -14.94
N ASP A 653 -38.39 3.27 -14.52
CA ASP A 653 -38.79 4.67 -14.38
C ASP A 653 -39.36 5.19 -15.70
N PRO A 654 -40.43 5.99 -15.64
CA PRO A 654 -41.01 6.54 -16.85
C PRO A 654 -40.02 7.46 -17.54
N ILE A 655 -39.76 7.19 -18.82
CA ILE A 655 -38.92 8.04 -19.66
C ILE A 655 -39.80 9.13 -20.24
N ILE A 656 -39.42 10.39 -20.01
CA ILE A 656 -40.03 11.52 -20.69
C ILE A 656 -39.41 11.62 -22.08
N ASP A 657 -40.12 11.10 -23.09
CA ASP A 657 -39.65 11.13 -24.46
C ASP A 657 -39.66 12.58 -25.03
N ARG A 658 -40.63 13.37 -24.61
CA ARG A 658 -40.78 14.73 -25.11
C ARG A 658 -41.59 15.65 -24.19
N LEU A 659 -41.11 16.90 -24.02
CA LEU A 659 -41.86 18.00 -23.42
C LEU A 659 -42.33 18.96 -24.50
N ILE A 660 -43.65 19.19 -24.56
CA ILE A 660 -44.26 20.13 -25.54
C ILE A 660 -44.97 21.25 -24.77
N ALA A 661 -44.56 22.48 -25.04
CA ALA A 661 -45.27 23.66 -24.59
C ALA A 661 -46.16 24.21 -25.75
N HIS A 662 -47.41 24.49 -25.44
CA HIS A 662 -48.33 25.05 -26.39
C HIS A 662 -49.18 26.19 -25.77
N PRO A 663 -49.08 27.44 -26.26
CA PRO A 663 -48.15 27.90 -27.33
C PRO A 663 -46.67 27.97 -26.85
N ARG A 664 -45.75 27.85 -27.79
CA ARG A 664 -44.28 27.88 -27.49
C ARG A 664 -43.76 29.29 -27.16
N LYS A 665 -44.52 30.31 -27.53
CA LYS A 665 -44.24 31.71 -27.20
C LYS A 665 -45.52 32.30 -26.60
N ILE A 666 -45.39 33.01 -25.48
CA ILE A 666 -46.49 33.66 -24.78
C ILE A 666 -46.15 35.10 -24.47
N HIS A 667 -47.16 35.96 -24.34
CA HIS A 667 -46.99 37.33 -23.85
C HIS A 667 -46.84 37.30 -22.31
N LEU A 668 -46.24 38.34 -21.77
CA LEU A 668 -46.08 38.50 -20.34
C LEU A 668 -47.49 38.44 -19.65
N GLY A 669 -47.64 37.56 -18.64
CA GLY A 669 -48.88 37.37 -17.93
C GLY A 669 -49.84 36.36 -18.57
N SER A 670 -49.49 35.73 -19.72
CA SER A 670 -50.29 34.65 -20.33
C SER A 670 -49.82 33.26 -19.84
N ASN A 671 -50.71 32.26 -19.97
CA ASN A 671 -50.43 30.86 -19.57
C ASN A 671 -50.07 30.00 -20.80
N THR A 672 -49.25 29.00 -20.60
CA THR A 672 -48.99 27.93 -21.56
C THR A 672 -49.26 26.57 -20.92
N SER A 673 -49.73 25.62 -21.71
CA SER A 673 -49.84 24.24 -21.28
C SER A 673 -48.57 23.47 -21.60
N ILE A 674 -48.06 22.70 -20.67
CA ILE A 674 -46.93 21.80 -20.90
C ILE A 674 -47.45 20.37 -20.88
N LYS A 675 -47.18 19.63 -21.92
CA LYS A 675 -47.53 18.21 -22.06
C LYS A 675 -46.24 17.39 -22.07
N CYS A 676 -46.21 16.41 -21.18
CA CYS A 676 -45.21 15.35 -21.12
C CYS A 676 -45.70 14.16 -21.96
N ILE A 677 -44.90 13.66 -22.85
CA ILE A 677 -45.20 12.48 -23.69
C ILE A 677 -44.06 11.46 -23.46
#